data_0a663a13def3dad4c796d68c968c9c2f
#
_entry.id   0a663a13def3dad4c796d68c968c9c2f
#
_cell.length_a   1.000
_cell.length_b   1.000
_cell.length_c   1.000
_cell.angle_alpha   90.00
_cell.angle_beta   90.00
_cell.angle_gamma   90.00
#
_symmetry.space_group_name_H-M   'P 1'
#
loop_
_entity.id
_entity.type
_entity.pdbx_description
1 polymer ?
#
loop_
_entity_poly.entity_id
_entity_poly.type
_entity_poly.pdbx_seq_one_letter_code
_entity_poly.pdbx_strand_id
1 'polypeptide(L)'
;MKSRKYETMLALLSGLLLSMFAAADVQREIEDALGTRILPPGTELSAHNAILKELCAADKAADDAWRALKSRAEYDAYRARMRERLVTAIGGLGFERTSLNAKVTEKIQRDGYSIEKVLFESRPGVYVTALAFVPDAMKFKPPHRGIIVPCGHTTEAKGTDLYQRGGVMGARAGFVTLVYDPFAQGEREQVPGGIGCSPHNRYGALAALLGQSTAQQRIWDGMRAIDYLLSRDDVMKDGVGCMGQSGGGTMTSLLEAVDPRVVAGCPAGYVCSLRVVADKCGPQDAEQNVFGQLTFGFNHAGYVLVGGNAVRMHCTFGDFFPIAGSRETYGVVRDVAKNCGLGERRYGMTDVAGPHAWTEGMRMSSLQWMRRWLTGDASTPEIDVEAMRRIDEGFDLKKVDCGLVGAAINVTPKGKVRELPGFKSIYEYLKDDLAVARSASATYQAAVAGRPPYRAEAVCRRAGIRPLEQIGVSVSETDARKTLADGTTVLSEVYSFGDGIKVPAVTFVPKGEVKGAVLVTDDRASRMIHRLRIPKTLAEGKAIMVADLACTGETGGLKHTFYGCKNPDEGPAVMLYLLGKSMVGVRAEETIALAASLKERTKKPVEVIACGRTCISSAHAFAARRDLLAKVDCFHAPKPWAESVRNSEIVPFANVVHGALLDYDWPDLLKGMEGK
;
A
#
# COMPACT_ATOMS: atom_id res chain seq x y z
N MET A 1 28.12 62.97 -42.54
CA MET A 1 26.98 62.09 -42.26
C MET A 1 27.31 60.61 -42.10
N LYS A 2 28.28 60.03 -42.76
CA LYS A 2 28.65 58.60 -42.64
C LYS A 2 29.33 58.24 -41.29
N SER A 3 30.17 59.13 -40.72
CA SER A 3 30.86 58.88 -39.43
C SER A 3 29.89 58.79 -38.24
N ARG A 4 28.92 59.69 -38.12
CA ARG A 4 27.94 59.66 -37.04
C ARG A 4 27.04 58.42 -37.03
N LYS A 5 26.74 57.86 -38.19
CA LYS A 5 25.98 56.61 -38.29
C LYS A 5 26.82 55.39 -37.79
N TYR A 6 28.12 55.40 -38.03
CA TYR A 6 28.99 54.34 -37.55
C TYR A 6 29.21 54.37 -36.04
N GLU A 7 29.37 55.57 -35.46
CA GLU A 7 29.51 55.76 -34.02
C GLU A 7 28.22 55.37 -33.26
N THR A 8 27.03 55.70 -33.82
CA THR A 8 25.74 55.28 -33.25
C THR A 8 25.55 53.79 -33.35
N MET A 9 25.96 53.14 -34.43
CA MET A 9 25.86 51.68 -34.61
C MET A 9 26.84 50.92 -33.70
N LEU A 10 28.05 51.44 -33.48
CA LEU A 10 29.02 50.89 -32.52
C LEU A 10 28.51 51.04 -31.06
N ALA A 11 27.94 52.18 -30.72
CA ALA A 11 27.35 52.40 -29.40
C ALA A 11 26.15 51.47 -29.15
N LEU A 12 25.30 51.24 -30.14
CA LEU A 12 24.21 50.27 -30.09
C LEU A 12 24.70 48.83 -29.98
N LEU A 13 25.71 48.45 -30.74
CA LEU A 13 26.33 47.11 -30.68
C LEU A 13 27.05 46.86 -29.33
N SER A 14 27.79 47.85 -28.84
CA SER A 14 28.42 47.74 -27.51
C SER A 14 27.41 47.73 -26.38
N GLY A 15 26.32 48.49 -26.48
CA GLY A 15 25.18 48.43 -25.52
C GLY A 15 24.49 47.08 -25.55
N LEU A 16 24.26 46.49 -26.73
CA LEU A 16 23.71 45.16 -26.88
C LEU A 16 24.64 44.07 -26.32
N LEU A 17 25.93 44.14 -26.60
CA LEU A 17 26.92 43.22 -26.04
C LEU A 17 27.01 43.31 -24.51
N LEU A 18 27.06 44.52 -23.96
CA LEU A 18 27.02 44.74 -22.50
C LEU A 18 25.77 44.18 -21.86
N SER A 19 24.58 44.37 -22.49
CA SER A 19 23.31 43.83 -21.98
C SER A 19 23.27 42.28 -22.07
N MET A 20 23.87 41.68 -23.10
CA MET A 20 23.99 40.23 -23.23
C MET A 20 24.94 39.64 -22.17
N PHE A 21 26.06 40.29 -21.87
CA PHE A 21 26.99 39.86 -20.81
C PHE A 21 26.33 39.98 -19.41
N ALA A 22 25.66 41.07 -19.14
CA ALA A 22 24.93 41.27 -17.88
C ALA A 22 23.81 40.21 -17.71
N ALA A 23 23.08 39.89 -18.78
CA ALA A 23 22.05 38.84 -18.74
C ALA A 23 22.66 37.44 -18.51
N ALA A 24 23.86 37.17 -19.09
CA ALA A 24 24.56 35.91 -18.87
C ALA A 24 25.07 35.76 -17.43
N ASP A 25 25.52 36.86 -16.82
CA ASP A 25 25.98 36.87 -15.42
C ASP A 25 24.79 36.62 -14.47
N VAL A 26 23.65 37.29 -14.65
CA VAL A 26 22.43 37.03 -13.87
C VAL A 26 21.95 35.60 -14.04
N GLN A 27 22.02 35.06 -15.28
CA GLN A 27 21.64 33.66 -15.52
C GLN A 27 22.52 32.68 -14.74
N ARG A 28 23.86 32.93 -14.69
CA ARG A 28 24.79 32.12 -13.90
C ARG A 28 24.50 32.20 -12.41
N GLU A 29 24.26 33.40 -11.88
CA GLU A 29 23.92 33.61 -10.48
C GLU A 29 22.60 32.89 -10.07
N ILE A 30 21.60 32.83 -10.98
CA ILE A 30 20.37 32.06 -10.81
C ILE A 30 20.68 30.54 -10.76
N GLU A 31 21.52 30.07 -11.68
CA GLU A 31 21.93 28.65 -11.73
C GLU A 31 22.70 28.26 -10.47
N ASP A 32 23.60 29.10 -9.99
CA ASP A 32 24.33 28.88 -8.72
C ASP A 32 23.36 28.81 -7.52
N ALA A 33 22.38 29.70 -7.45
CA ALA A 33 21.38 29.71 -6.37
C ALA A 33 20.50 28.45 -6.39
N LEU A 34 20.07 28.00 -7.57
CA LEU A 34 19.27 26.78 -7.73
C LEU A 34 20.08 25.50 -7.48
N GLY A 35 21.37 25.50 -7.82
CA GLY A 35 22.27 24.39 -7.63
C GLY A 35 22.79 24.24 -6.19
N THR A 36 22.69 25.29 -5.40
CA THR A 36 23.15 25.28 -4.00
C THR A 36 22.26 24.39 -3.15
N ARG A 37 22.87 23.49 -2.38
CA ARG A 37 22.19 22.68 -1.41
C ARG A 37 21.71 23.55 -0.25
N ILE A 38 20.41 23.45 0.11
CA ILE A 38 19.77 24.24 1.17
C ILE A 38 19.64 23.43 2.45
N LEU A 39 19.28 22.14 2.33
CA LEU A 39 19.09 21.31 3.50
C LEU A 39 20.41 21.00 4.21
N PRO A 40 20.48 21.13 5.54
CA PRO A 40 21.61 20.63 6.31
C PRO A 40 21.89 19.16 6.02
N PRO A 41 23.16 18.73 5.96
CA PRO A 41 23.51 17.32 5.80
C PRO A 41 22.79 16.42 6.81
N GLY A 42 22.28 15.26 6.34
CA GLY A 42 21.56 14.30 7.17
C GLY A 42 20.07 14.60 7.37
N THR A 43 19.52 15.65 6.74
CA THR A 43 18.08 15.98 6.82
C THR A 43 17.30 15.62 5.55
N GLU A 44 17.92 14.98 4.59
CA GLU A 44 17.32 14.53 3.32
C GLU A 44 16.15 13.55 3.55
N LEU A 45 16.23 12.78 4.62
CA LEU A 45 15.21 11.82 5.03
C LEU A 45 14.20 12.40 6.03
N SER A 46 14.12 13.74 6.19
CA SER A 46 13.23 14.34 7.19
C SER A 46 11.79 13.89 7.06
N ALA A 47 11.24 13.86 5.85
CA ALA A 47 9.88 13.37 5.59
C ALA A 47 9.73 11.89 5.94
N HIS A 48 10.65 11.03 5.50
CA HIS A 48 10.64 9.61 5.84
C HIS A 48 10.68 9.40 7.37
N ASN A 49 11.61 10.07 8.06
CA ASN A 49 11.81 9.90 9.49
C ASN A 49 10.62 10.45 10.31
N ALA A 50 10.02 11.55 9.88
CA ALA A 50 8.83 12.12 10.50
C ALA A 50 7.64 11.15 10.41
N ILE A 51 7.39 10.60 9.22
CA ILE A 51 6.31 9.64 8.97
C ILE A 51 6.55 8.33 9.74
N LEU A 52 7.78 7.82 9.73
CA LEU A 52 8.15 6.62 10.49
C LEU A 52 7.95 6.82 11.99
N LYS A 53 8.34 7.99 12.54
CA LYS A 53 8.12 8.33 13.95
C LYS A 53 6.64 8.32 14.32
N GLU A 54 5.79 8.89 13.48
CA GLU A 54 4.33 8.88 13.67
C GLU A 54 3.77 7.45 13.62
N LEU A 55 4.20 6.64 12.64
CA LEU A 55 3.80 5.25 12.52
C LEU A 55 4.21 4.44 13.76
N CYS A 56 5.45 4.60 14.22
CA CYS A 56 5.93 3.92 15.43
C CYS A 56 5.11 4.27 16.67
N ALA A 57 4.74 5.54 16.82
CA ALA A 57 3.91 6.00 17.92
C ALA A 57 2.50 5.41 17.85
N ALA A 58 1.90 5.37 16.67
CA ALA A 58 0.57 4.80 16.45
C ALA A 58 0.53 3.28 16.66
N ASP A 59 1.54 2.54 16.17
CA ASP A 59 1.67 1.10 16.39
C ASP A 59 1.83 0.76 17.87
N LYS A 60 2.66 1.54 18.60
CA LYS A 60 2.80 1.40 20.04
C LYS A 60 1.50 1.71 20.79
N ALA A 61 0.79 2.75 20.40
CA ALA A 61 -0.50 3.10 21.02
C ALA A 61 -1.55 1.98 20.80
N ALA A 62 -1.52 1.30 19.66
CA ALA A 62 -2.36 0.13 19.41
C ALA A 62 -2.01 -1.04 20.36
N ASP A 63 -0.73 -1.33 20.57
CA ASP A 63 -0.29 -2.33 21.54
C ASP A 63 -0.76 -1.98 22.96
N ASP A 64 -0.60 -0.72 23.37
CA ASP A 64 -0.98 -0.23 24.69
C ASP A 64 -2.51 -0.32 24.89
N ALA A 65 -3.31 -0.04 23.85
CA ALA A 65 -4.76 -0.19 23.89
C ALA A 65 -5.20 -1.65 24.10
N TRP A 66 -4.54 -2.61 23.45
CA TRP A 66 -4.78 -4.02 23.68
C TRP A 66 -4.42 -4.43 25.13
N ARG A 67 -3.24 -4.03 25.63
CA ARG A 67 -2.79 -4.34 27.01
C ARG A 67 -3.65 -3.68 28.10
N ALA A 68 -4.35 -2.60 27.78
CA ALA A 68 -5.23 -1.91 28.71
C ALA A 68 -6.47 -2.74 29.11
N LEU A 69 -6.85 -3.72 28.31
CA LEU A 69 -8.00 -4.61 28.58
C LEU A 69 -7.74 -5.48 29.81
N LYS A 70 -8.75 -5.57 30.70
CA LYS A 70 -8.64 -6.26 32.01
C LYS A 70 -9.64 -7.37 32.22
N SER A 71 -10.61 -7.54 31.31
CA SER A 71 -11.63 -8.54 31.44
C SER A 71 -12.00 -9.18 30.10
N ARG A 72 -12.59 -10.35 30.17
CA ARG A 72 -13.13 -11.04 28.98
C ARG A 72 -14.20 -10.21 28.27
N ALA A 73 -15.05 -9.51 29.00
CA ALA A 73 -16.10 -8.69 28.43
C ALA A 73 -15.52 -7.48 27.66
N GLU A 74 -14.51 -6.79 28.23
CA GLU A 74 -13.80 -5.71 27.53
C GLU A 74 -13.12 -6.21 26.25
N TYR A 75 -12.46 -7.36 26.33
CA TYR A 75 -11.83 -7.97 25.16
C TYR A 75 -12.85 -8.29 24.07
N ASP A 76 -13.97 -8.95 24.42
CA ASP A 76 -14.98 -9.32 23.42
C ASP A 76 -15.63 -8.09 22.76
N ALA A 77 -15.88 -7.03 23.51
CA ALA A 77 -16.38 -5.75 22.98
C ALA A 77 -15.32 -5.06 22.08
N TYR A 78 -14.05 -5.04 22.51
CA TYR A 78 -12.97 -4.39 21.77
C TYR A 78 -12.69 -5.12 20.45
N ARG A 79 -12.53 -6.45 20.47
CA ARG A 79 -12.27 -7.23 19.25
C ARG A 79 -13.42 -7.15 18.24
N ALA A 80 -14.69 -7.15 18.69
CA ALA A 80 -15.83 -6.99 17.81
C ALA A 80 -15.80 -5.65 17.06
N ARG A 81 -15.52 -4.57 17.77
CA ARG A 81 -15.32 -3.23 17.17
C ARG A 81 -14.13 -3.18 16.22
N MET A 82 -13.00 -3.82 16.58
CA MET A 82 -11.82 -3.87 15.70
C MET A 82 -12.10 -4.65 14.43
N ARG A 83 -12.83 -5.77 14.51
CA ARG A 83 -13.24 -6.55 13.35
C ARG A 83 -14.12 -5.75 12.39
N GLU A 84 -15.13 -5.04 12.92
CA GLU A 84 -16.01 -4.19 12.12
C GLU A 84 -15.20 -3.10 11.39
N ARG A 85 -14.28 -2.41 12.10
CA ARG A 85 -13.41 -1.39 11.53
C ARG A 85 -12.46 -1.96 10.47
N LEU A 86 -11.87 -3.14 10.72
CA LEU A 86 -11.04 -3.82 9.74
C LEU A 86 -11.83 -4.13 8.46
N VAL A 87 -13.02 -4.73 8.59
CA VAL A 87 -13.88 -5.06 7.44
C VAL A 87 -14.24 -3.80 6.66
N THR A 88 -14.57 -2.70 7.34
CA THR A 88 -14.83 -1.40 6.68
C THR A 88 -13.59 -0.88 5.97
N ALA A 89 -12.43 -0.91 6.63
CA ALA A 89 -11.18 -0.33 6.10
C ALA A 89 -10.61 -1.09 4.89
N ILE A 90 -10.87 -2.39 4.77
CA ILE A 90 -10.49 -3.16 3.57
C ILE A 90 -11.41 -2.92 2.37
N GLY A 91 -12.52 -2.21 2.54
CA GLY A 91 -13.52 -1.94 1.50
C GLY A 91 -14.81 -2.75 1.64
N GLY A 92 -15.00 -3.45 2.76
CA GLY A 92 -16.15 -4.32 3.03
C GLY A 92 -16.00 -5.74 2.48
N LEU A 93 -16.84 -6.64 2.92
CA LEU A 93 -16.92 -8.04 2.47
C LEU A 93 -18.37 -8.41 2.06
N GLY A 94 -19.12 -7.41 1.63
CA GLY A 94 -20.53 -7.56 1.24
C GLY A 94 -20.74 -8.07 -0.21
N PHE A 95 -19.77 -8.78 -0.79
CA PHE A 95 -19.95 -9.39 -2.10
C PHE A 95 -21.05 -10.47 -2.03
N GLU A 96 -21.80 -10.60 -3.11
CA GLU A 96 -22.81 -11.64 -3.24
C GLU A 96 -22.17 -13.04 -3.23
N ARG A 97 -22.70 -13.95 -2.42
CA ARG A 97 -22.30 -15.35 -2.42
C ARG A 97 -23.00 -16.09 -3.54
N THR A 98 -22.50 -15.95 -4.75
CA THR A 98 -22.98 -16.70 -5.92
C THR A 98 -22.57 -18.17 -5.86
N SER A 99 -23.11 -19.01 -6.75
CA SER A 99 -22.68 -20.40 -6.90
C SER A 99 -21.16 -20.47 -7.09
N LEU A 100 -20.52 -21.45 -6.44
CA LEU A 100 -19.09 -21.74 -6.63
C LEU A 100 -18.79 -22.31 -8.01
N ASN A 101 -19.78 -22.92 -8.69
CA ASN A 101 -19.59 -23.67 -9.94
C ASN A 101 -18.37 -24.60 -9.87
N ALA A 102 -18.16 -25.19 -8.69
CA ALA A 102 -16.97 -25.97 -8.37
C ALA A 102 -16.90 -27.26 -9.18
N LYS A 103 -15.70 -27.56 -9.71
CA LYS A 103 -15.41 -28.77 -10.49
C LYS A 103 -14.12 -29.38 -10.04
N VAL A 104 -14.10 -30.70 -9.86
CA VAL A 104 -12.88 -31.50 -9.81
C VAL A 104 -12.55 -31.90 -11.25
N THR A 105 -11.50 -31.32 -11.81
CA THR A 105 -11.12 -31.55 -13.22
C THR A 105 -10.32 -32.82 -13.40
N GLU A 106 -9.61 -33.25 -12.35
CA GLU A 106 -8.84 -34.50 -12.35
C GLU A 106 -8.64 -34.97 -10.89
N LYS A 107 -8.59 -36.30 -10.70
CA LYS A 107 -8.23 -36.93 -9.44
C LYS A 107 -7.06 -37.87 -9.66
N ILE A 108 -6.01 -37.68 -8.89
CA ILE A 108 -4.75 -38.42 -9.01
C ILE A 108 -4.50 -39.19 -7.72
N GLN A 109 -4.44 -40.52 -7.80
CA GLN A 109 -4.16 -41.36 -6.63
C GLN A 109 -2.66 -41.32 -6.31
N ARG A 110 -2.33 -41.28 -5.03
CA ARG A 110 -1.00 -41.38 -4.45
C ARG A 110 -1.01 -42.37 -3.30
N ASP A 111 0.17 -42.75 -2.83
CA ASP A 111 0.28 -43.63 -1.65
C ASP A 111 -0.22 -42.89 -0.40
N GLY A 112 -1.31 -43.39 0.19
CA GLY A 112 -1.93 -42.88 1.41
C GLY A 112 -2.72 -41.56 1.27
N TYR A 113 -2.93 -41.03 0.05
CA TYR A 113 -3.78 -39.87 -0.23
C TYR A 113 -4.13 -39.77 -1.72
N SER A 114 -5.03 -38.83 -2.06
CA SER A 114 -5.24 -38.44 -3.46
C SER A 114 -5.12 -36.92 -3.61
N ILE A 115 -4.82 -36.46 -4.84
CA ILE A 115 -4.79 -35.06 -5.22
C ILE A 115 -5.95 -34.80 -6.17
N GLU A 116 -6.85 -33.89 -5.82
CA GLU A 116 -7.93 -33.43 -6.68
C GLU A 116 -7.61 -32.04 -7.20
N LYS A 117 -7.64 -31.87 -8.53
CA LYS A 117 -7.50 -30.56 -9.19
C LYS A 117 -8.86 -29.86 -9.16
N VAL A 118 -8.92 -28.72 -8.50
CA VAL A 118 -10.18 -28.03 -8.21
C VAL A 118 -10.22 -26.68 -8.90
N LEU A 119 -11.32 -26.42 -9.60
CA LEU A 119 -11.66 -25.11 -10.16
C LEU A 119 -12.97 -24.65 -9.53
N PHE A 120 -13.02 -23.40 -9.02
CA PHE A 120 -14.25 -22.78 -8.54
C PHE A 120 -14.27 -21.28 -8.82
N GLU A 121 -15.44 -20.67 -8.71
CA GLU A 121 -15.61 -19.22 -8.85
C GLU A 121 -15.71 -18.52 -7.51
N SER A 122 -14.88 -17.50 -7.28
CA SER A 122 -15.02 -16.64 -6.10
C SER A 122 -16.06 -15.52 -6.32
N ARG A 123 -16.18 -15.04 -7.54
CA ARG A 123 -17.22 -14.15 -8.08
C ARG A 123 -17.52 -14.63 -9.50
N PRO A 124 -18.64 -14.26 -10.13
CA PRO A 124 -18.95 -14.69 -11.51
C PRO A 124 -17.79 -14.42 -12.47
N GLY A 125 -17.24 -15.48 -13.07
CA GLY A 125 -16.10 -15.41 -13.97
C GLY A 125 -14.73 -15.20 -13.32
N VAL A 126 -14.64 -14.99 -12.01
CA VAL A 126 -13.37 -14.92 -11.27
C VAL A 126 -13.01 -16.33 -10.77
N TYR A 127 -12.25 -17.03 -11.58
CA TYR A 127 -11.88 -18.41 -11.31
C TYR A 127 -10.73 -18.52 -10.30
N VAL A 128 -10.82 -19.50 -9.42
CA VAL A 128 -9.79 -19.92 -8.47
C VAL A 128 -9.40 -21.36 -8.75
N THR A 129 -8.11 -21.59 -8.89
CA THR A 129 -7.50 -22.90 -9.09
C THR A 129 -6.89 -23.38 -7.79
N ALA A 130 -7.08 -24.66 -7.46
CA ALA A 130 -6.60 -25.27 -6.22
C ALA A 130 -6.22 -26.74 -6.40
N LEU A 131 -5.42 -27.24 -5.45
CA LEU A 131 -5.18 -28.67 -5.24
C LEU A 131 -5.76 -29.07 -3.89
N ALA A 132 -6.70 -30.00 -3.87
CA ALA A 132 -7.19 -30.62 -2.65
C ALA A 132 -6.44 -31.94 -2.42
N PHE A 133 -5.71 -32.01 -1.33
CA PHE A 133 -5.05 -33.22 -0.86
C PHE A 133 -5.99 -33.94 0.11
N VAL A 134 -6.45 -35.13 -0.29
CA VAL A 134 -7.51 -35.86 0.42
C VAL A 134 -6.93 -37.12 1.04
N PRO A 135 -7.13 -37.37 2.35
CA PRO A 135 -6.67 -38.59 3.02
C PRO A 135 -7.19 -39.88 2.39
N ASP A 136 -6.42 -40.94 2.49
CA ASP A 136 -6.90 -42.28 2.14
C ASP A 136 -8.00 -42.73 3.12
N ALA A 137 -9.20 -42.96 2.59
CA ALA A 137 -10.38 -43.36 3.38
C ALA A 137 -10.23 -44.73 4.10
N MET A 138 -9.31 -45.59 3.63
CA MET A 138 -9.00 -46.84 4.33
C MET A 138 -8.22 -46.58 5.62
N LYS A 139 -7.41 -45.53 5.64
CA LYS A 139 -6.60 -45.14 6.79
C LYS A 139 -7.34 -44.17 7.72
N PHE A 140 -8.05 -43.21 7.13
CA PHE A 140 -8.80 -42.17 7.85
C PHE A 140 -10.24 -42.17 7.34
N LYS A 141 -11.19 -42.50 8.19
CA LYS A 141 -12.62 -42.52 7.82
C LYS A 141 -13.17 -41.09 7.72
N PRO A 142 -13.89 -40.73 6.63
CA PRO A 142 -14.58 -39.47 6.55
C PRO A 142 -15.79 -39.40 7.52
N PRO A 143 -16.27 -38.19 7.88
CA PRO A 143 -15.82 -36.89 7.41
C PRO A 143 -14.51 -36.43 8.10
N HIS A 144 -13.66 -35.74 7.36
CA HIS A 144 -12.36 -35.24 7.82
C HIS A 144 -12.46 -33.79 8.30
N ARG A 145 -11.48 -33.34 9.09
CA ARG A 145 -11.27 -31.90 9.33
C ARG A 145 -10.64 -31.27 8.10
N GLY A 146 -11.05 -30.01 7.79
CA GLY A 146 -10.56 -29.27 6.66
C GLY A 146 -9.47 -28.26 7.05
N ILE A 147 -8.46 -28.11 6.19
CA ILE A 147 -7.44 -27.07 6.31
C ILE A 147 -7.34 -26.34 4.97
N ILE A 148 -7.34 -24.99 5.00
CA ILE A 148 -6.97 -24.18 3.83
C ILE A 148 -5.54 -23.69 3.95
N VAL A 149 -4.85 -23.66 2.81
CA VAL A 149 -3.46 -23.19 2.68
C VAL A 149 -3.41 -22.10 1.63
N PRO A 150 -3.59 -20.82 2.01
CA PRO A 150 -3.30 -19.71 1.10
C PRO A 150 -1.81 -19.67 0.78
N CYS A 151 -1.48 -19.48 -0.51
CA CYS A 151 -0.10 -19.38 -0.95
C CYS A 151 0.45 -17.96 -0.75
N GLY A 152 1.73 -17.87 -0.37
CA GLY A 152 2.50 -16.64 -0.40
C GLY A 152 3.03 -16.32 -1.80
N HIS A 153 3.93 -15.33 -1.88
CA HIS A 153 4.38 -14.75 -3.13
C HIS A 153 5.39 -15.65 -3.87
N THR A 154 4.87 -16.51 -4.73
CA THR A 154 5.65 -17.29 -5.69
C THR A 154 4.93 -17.26 -7.04
N THR A 155 5.66 -17.41 -8.14
CA THR A 155 5.05 -17.45 -9.48
C THR A 155 4.19 -18.68 -9.68
N GLU A 156 4.60 -19.81 -9.12
CA GLU A 156 3.95 -21.12 -9.26
C GLU A 156 2.84 -21.37 -8.23
N ALA A 157 2.75 -20.56 -7.18
CA ALA A 157 1.77 -20.64 -6.09
C ALA A 157 1.53 -22.08 -5.59
N LYS A 158 0.35 -22.68 -5.81
CA LYS A 158 0.04 -24.05 -5.42
C LYS A 158 1.01 -25.10 -6.00
N GLY A 159 1.74 -24.74 -7.05
CA GLY A 159 2.71 -25.60 -7.71
C GLY A 159 4.06 -25.71 -7.00
N THR A 160 4.37 -24.78 -6.08
CA THR A 160 5.66 -24.85 -5.36
C THR A 160 5.74 -26.05 -4.42
N ASP A 161 6.96 -26.59 -4.30
CA ASP A 161 7.32 -27.61 -3.31
C ASP A 161 6.79 -27.25 -1.92
N LEU A 162 7.03 -26.03 -1.50
CA LEU A 162 6.68 -25.48 -0.20
C LEU A 162 5.21 -25.73 0.19
N TYR A 163 4.27 -25.44 -0.72
CA TYR A 163 2.83 -25.55 -0.43
C TYR A 163 2.29 -26.96 -0.69
N GLN A 164 2.79 -27.65 -1.70
CA GLN A 164 2.42 -29.05 -1.93
C GLN A 164 2.86 -29.95 -0.77
N ARG A 165 4.05 -29.71 -0.22
CA ARG A 165 4.56 -30.40 0.97
C ARG A 165 3.62 -30.25 2.15
N GLY A 166 3.13 -29.04 2.42
CA GLY A 166 2.10 -28.78 3.43
C GLY A 166 0.79 -29.52 3.16
N GLY A 167 0.37 -29.59 1.90
CA GLY A 167 -0.82 -30.34 1.45
C GLY A 167 -0.69 -31.83 1.69
N VAL A 168 0.42 -32.44 1.26
CA VAL A 168 0.71 -33.88 1.45
C VAL A 168 0.77 -34.25 2.93
N MET A 169 1.52 -33.47 3.73
CA MET A 169 1.62 -33.71 5.18
C MET A 169 0.25 -33.59 5.86
N GLY A 170 -0.56 -32.63 5.46
CA GLY A 170 -1.93 -32.48 5.98
C GLY A 170 -2.81 -33.69 5.67
N ALA A 171 -2.80 -34.17 4.41
CA ALA A 171 -3.57 -35.34 4.03
C ALA A 171 -3.09 -36.63 4.76
N ARG A 172 -1.79 -36.81 4.87
CA ARG A 172 -1.24 -37.97 5.61
C ARG A 172 -1.43 -37.86 7.12
N ALA A 173 -1.76 -36.67 7.63
CA ALA A 173 -2.19 -36.45 9.01
C ALA A 173 -3.73 -36.58 9.21
N GLY A 174 -4.47 -36.89 8.15
CA GLY A 174 -5.92 -37.13 8.20
C GLY A 174 -6.80 -35.88 7.92
N PHE A 175 -6.21 -34.80 7.38
CA PHE A 175 -6.94 -33.58 7.03
C PHE A 175 -7.18 -33.46 5.51
N VAL A 176 -8.38 -33.07 5.09
CA VAL A 176 -8.53 -32.56 3.71
C VAL A 176 -7.90 -31.19 3.64
N THR A 177 -6.82 -31.05 2.87
CA THR A 177 -6.00 -29.84 2.80
C THR A 177 -6.12 -29.21 1.42
N LEU A 178 -6.69 -27.99 1.36
CA LEU A 178 -6.91 -27.23 0.12
C LEU A 178 -5.84 -26.14 -0.04
N VAL A 179 -4.98 -26.30 -1.03
CA VAL A 179 -3.95 -25.33 -1.43
C VAL A 179 -4.45 -24.58 -2.66
N TYR A 180 -4.63 -23.27 -2.58
CA TYR A 180 -5.22 -22.50 -3.68
C TYR A 180 -4.33 -21.34 -4.16
N ASP A 181 -4.41 -21.03 -5.45
CA ASP A 181 -3.68 -19.93 -6.06
C ASP A 181 -4.30 -18.58 -5.67
N PRO A 182 -3.52 -17.61 -5.17
CA PRO A 182 -3.97 -16.22 -5.10
C PRO A 182 -4.05 -15.60 -6.52
N PHE A 183 -4.80 -14.51 -6.69
CA PHE A 183 -4.81 -13.83 -7.98
C PHE A 183 -3.40 -13.35 -8.36
N ALA A 184 -3.12 -13.28 -9.65
CA ALA A 184 -1.82 -12.96 -10.23
C ALA A 184 -0.69 -13.96 -9.87
N GLN A 185 -1.03 -15.15 -9.42
CA GLN A 185 -0.06 -16.23 -9.17
C GLN A 185 -0.60 -17.58 -9.69
N GLY A 186 0.29 -18.53 -9.92
CA GLY A 186 -0.08 -19.81 -10.50
C GLY A 186 -0.82 -19.65 -11.84
N GLU A 187 -2.01 -20.25 -11.95
CA GLU A 187 -2.84 -20.14 -13.16
C GLU A 187 -3.70 -18.86 -13.21
N ARG A 188 -3.67 -18.02 -12.17
CA ARG A 188 -4.59 -16.88 -11.99
C ARG A 188 -4.08 -15.55 -12.54
N GLU A 189 -3.44 -15.58 -13.71
CA GLU A 189 -3.08 -14.37 -14.46
C GLU A 189 -4.33 -13.54 -14.77
N GLN A 190 -4.36 -12.26 -14.35
CA GLN A 190 -5.51 -11.36 -14.52
C GLN A 190 -5.40 -10.50 -15.77
N VAL A 191 -4.20 -10.15 -16.16
CA VAL A 191 -3.85 -9.40 -17.37
C VAL A 191 -2.60 -10.01 -17.97
N PRO A 192 -2.40 -9.97 -19.30
CA PRO A 192 -1.23 -10.57 -19.95
C PRO A 192 0.09 -10.12 -19.34
N GLY A 193 0.95 -11.10 -18.95
CA GLY A 193 2.23 -10.84 -18.30
C GLY A 193 2.13 -10.40 -16.83
N GLY A 194 0.93 -10.36 -16.26
CA GLY A 194 0.68 -9.93 -14.88
C GLY A 194 0.76 -11.09 -13.88
N ILE A 195 1.95 -11.65 -13.67
CA ILE A 195 2.23 -12.72 -12.69
C ILE A 195 3.22 -12.24 -11.63
N GLY A 196 3.03 -12.65 -10.39
CA GLY A 196 3.87 -12.33 -9.23
C GLY A 196 3.29 -11.22 -8.35
N CYS A 197 4.15 -10.55 -7.56
CA CYS A 197 3.72 -9.55 -6.56
C CYS A 197 3.38 -8.18 -7.15
N SER A 198 4.04 -7.80 -8.23
CA SER A 198 3.83 -6.48 -8.87
C SER A 198 2.36 -6.20 -9.23
N PRO A 199 1.58 -7.18 -9.74
CA PRO A 199 0.15 -7.00 -9.97
C PRO A 199 -0.69 -6.74 -8.72
N HIS A 200 -0.27 -7.20 -7.53
CA HIS A 200 -0.96 -6.89 -6.27
C HIS A 200 -0.89 -5.39 -5.95
N ASN A 201 0.30 -4.78 -6.12
CA ASN A 201 0.49 -3.35 -5.91
C ASN A 201 -0.27 -2.53 -6.95
N ARG A 202 -0.24 -2.96 -8.22
CA ARG A 202 -1.00 -2.34 -9.31
C ARG A 202 -2.50 -2.35 -9.02
N TYR A 203 -3.05 -3.52 -8.68
CA TYR A 203 -4.45 -3.66 -8.30
C TYR A 203 -4.77 -2.82 -7.07
N GLY A 204 -3.93 -2.89 -6.04
CA GLY A 204 -4.11 -2.19 -4.77
C GLY A 204 -4.17 -0.68 -4.92
N ALA A 205 -3.31 -0.09 -5.75
CA ALA A 205 -3.35 1.35 -6.03
C ALA A 205 -4.67 1.77 -6.71
N LEU A 206 -5.15 1.00 -7.70
CA LEU A 206 -6.41 1.27 -8.40
C LEU A 206 -7.62 1.04 -7.50
N ALA A 207 -7.62 -0.04 -6.72
CA ALA A 207 -8.68 -0.38 -5.76
C ALA A 207 -8.79 0.69 -4.66
N ALA A 208 -7.65 1.17 -4.15
CA ALA A 208 -7.61 2.22 -3.14
C ALA A 208 -8.28 3.53 -3.59
N LEU A 209 -8.17 3.90 -4.87
CA LEU A 209 -8.89 5.06 -5.42
C LEU A 209 -10.42 4.92 -5.32
N LEU A 210 -10.92 3.69 -5.26
CA LEU A 210 -12.35 3.34 -5.10
C LEU A 210 -12.71 2.94 -3.65
N GLY A 211 -11.82 3.18 -2.68
CA GLY A 211 -12.06 2.82 -1.28
C GLY A 211 -11.98 1.32 -0.98
N GLN A 212 -11.36 0.55 -1.87
CA GLN A 212 -11.16 -0.90 -1.78
C GLN A 212 -9.69 -1.23 -1.52
N SER A 213 -9.34 -2.53 -1.42
CA SER A 213 -7.95 -2.97 -1.19
C SER A 213 -7.65 -4.31 -1.84
N THR A 214 -6.35 -4.61 -2.00
CA THR A 214 -5.88 -5.95 -2.37
C THR A 214 -6.30 -7.00 -1.33
N ALA A 215 -6.26 -6.64 -0.04
CA ALA A 215 -6.69 -7.52 1.05
C ALA A 215 -8.14 -7.96 0.89
N GLN A 216 -9.06 -7.05 0.52
CA GLN A 216 -10.47 -7.35 0.28
C GLN A 216 -10.68 -8.52 -0.68
N GLN A 217 -10.05 -8.43 -1.87
CA GLN A 217 -10.18 -9.46 -2.90
C GLN A 217 -9.57 -10.80 -2.48
N ARG A 218 -8.40 -10.76 -1.82
CA ARG A 218 -7.73 -11.98 -1.36
C ARG A 218 -8.46 -12.66 -0.20
N ILE A 219 -9.00 -11.89 0.73
CA ILE A 219 -9.86 -12.41 1.81
C ILE A 219 -11.10 -13.06 1.22
N TRP A 220 -11.74 -12.40 0.24
CA TRP A 220 -12.91 -12.97 -0.40
C TRP A 220 -12.62 -14.30 -1.09
N ASP A 221 -11.53 -14.40 -1.85
CA ASP A 221 -11.10 -15.65 -2.46
C ASP A 221 -10.90 -16.76 -1.40
N GLY A 222 -10.28 -16.42 -0.26
CA GLY A 222 -10.10 -17.33 0.87
C GLY A 222 -11.42 -17.77 1.53
N MET A 223 -12.37 -16.85 1.70
CA MET A 223 -13.71 -17.18 2.20
C MET A 223 -14.46 -18.13 1.25
N ARG A 224 -14.29 -17.96 -0.07
CA ARG A 224 -14.88 -18.85 -1.07
C ARG A 224 -14.16 -20.20 -1.13
N ALA A 225 -12.86 -20.25 -0.85
CA ALA A 225 -12.13 -21.49 -0.65
C ALA A 225 -12.65 -22.27 0.59
N ILE A 226 -12.99 -21.56 1.68
CA ILE A 226 -13.65 -22.15 2.85
C ILE A 226 -15.05 -22.67 2.46
N ASP A 227 -15.83 -21.89 1.69
CA ASP A 227 -17.14 -22.32 1.20
C ASP A 227 -17.02 -23.63 0.41
N TYR A 228 -16.03 -23.76 -0.50
CA TYR A 228 -15.78 -24.98 -1.24
C TYR A 228 -15.44 -26.15 -0.30
N LEU A 229 -14.52 -25.95 0.62
CA LEU A 229 -14.08 -27.02 1.53
C LEU A 229 -15.24 -27.50 2.40
N LEU A 230 -16.05 -26.59 2.91
CA LEU A 230 -17.24 -26.93 3.71
C LEU A 230 -18.43 -27.45 2.88
N SER A 231 -18.45 -27.31 1.55
CA SER A 231 -19.46 -27.91 0.68
C SER A 231 -19.23 -29.40 0.43
N ARG A 232 -18.04 -29.92 0.67
CA ARG A 232 -17.68 -31.32 0.43
C ARG A 232 -18.35 -32.24 1.45
N ASP A 233 -18.87 -33.38 1.03
CA ASP A 233 -19.51 -34.37 1.91
C ASP A 233 -18.52 -35.08 2.83
N ASP A 234 -17.25 -35.16 2.42
CA ASP A 234 -16.17 -35.78 3.18
C ASP A 234 -15.48 -34.83 4.18
N VAL A 235 -15.99 -33.60 4.38
CA VAL A 235 -15.45 -32.60 5.31
C VAL A 235 -16.47 -32.18 6.36
N MET A 236 -16.04 -32.12 7.62
CA MET A 236 -16.83 -31.62 8.75
C MET A 236 -17.19 -30.16 8.57
N LYS A 237 -18.40 -29.74 9.03
CA LYS A 237 -18.97 -28.42 8.76
C LYS A 237 -18.77 -27.37 9.88
N ASP A 238 -18.20 -27.79 11.00
CA ASP A 238 -18.08 -26.98 12.24
C ASP A 238 -16.81 -26.08 12.30
N GLY A 239 -16.08 -25.97 11.18
CA GLY A 239 -14.95 -25.06 11.03
C GLY A 239 -13.75 -25.68 10.31
N VAL A 240 -12.79 -24.81 10.00
CA VAL A 240 -11.57 -25.16 9.27
C VAL A 240 -10.33 -24.61 9.97
N GLY A 241 -9.19 -25.21 9.68
CA GLY A 241 -7.88 -24.63 9.97
C GLY A 241 -7.40 -23.76 8.82
N CYS A 242 -6.52 -22.81 9.12
CA CYS A 242 -5.83 -22.00 8.13
C CYS A 242 -4.34 -21.93 8.45
N MET A 243 -3.48 -22.25 7.48
CA MET A 243 -2.03 -22.15 7.66
C MET A 243 -1.35 -21.75 6.36
N GLY A 244 -0.35 -20.86 6.43
CA GLY A 244 0.36 -20.41 5.25
C GLY A 244 1.59 -19.59 5.59
N GLN A 245 2.49 -19.41 4.63
CA GLN A 245 3.76 -18.74 4.82
C GLN A 245 3.82 -17.45 3.99
N SER A 246 4.50 -16.39 4.51
CA SER A 246 4.68 -15.10 3.84
C SER A 246 3.32 -14.45 3.53
N GLY A 247 3.02 -14.11 2.27
CA GLY A 247 1.68 -13.68 1.88
C GLY A 247 0.57 -14.67 2.24
N GLY A 248 0.88 -15.97 2.35
CA GLY A 248 -0.03 -16.97 2.91
C GLY A 248 -0.20 -16.84 4.43
N GLY A 249 0.83 -16.41 5.14
CA GLY A 249 0.76 -16.01 6.55
C GLY A 249 -0.08 -14.76 6.75
N THR A 250 0.04 -13.78 5.86
CA THR A 250 -0.83 -12.60 5.80
C THR A 250 -2.29 -13.00 5.68
N MET A 251 -2.60 -13.87 4.70
CA MET A 251 -3.97 -14.31 4.47
C MET A 251 -4.51 -15.17 5.61
N THR A 252 -3.65 -15.99 6.25
CA THR A 252 -4.04 -16.75 7.44
C THR A 252 -4.48 -15.80 8.56
N SER A 253 -3.69 -14.74 8.84
CA SER A 253 -4.02 -13.74 9.86
C SER A 253 -5.30 -12.96 9.54
N LEU A 254 -5.47 -12.56 8.27
CA LEU A 254 -6.65 -11.81 7.84
C LEU A 254 -7.92 -12.66 7.85
N LEU A 255 -7.87 -13.89 7.32
CA LEU A 255 -9.02 -14.79 7.33
C LEU A 255 -9.45 -15.16 8.75
N GLU A 256 -8.48 -15.41 9.63
CA GLU A 256 -8.76 -15.65 11.04
C GLU A 256 -9.43 -14.45 11.72
N ALA A 257 -8.98 -13.23 11.41
CA ALA A 257 -9.56 -12.02 11.98
C ALA A 257 -11.00 -11.78 11.53
N VAL A 258 -11.39 -12.17 10.29
CA VAL A 258 -12.68 -11.79 9.70
C VAL A 258 -13.67 -12.94 9.50
N ASP A 259 -13.21 -14.18 9.30
CA ASP A 259 -14.11 -15.33 9.06
C ASP A 259 -14.18 -16.24 10.30
N PRO A 260 -15.33 -16.28 11.00
CA PRO A 260 -15.49 -17.07 12.23
C PRO A 260 -15.39 -18.59 12.01
N ARG A 261 -15.41 -19.06 10.77
CA ARG A 261 -15.27 -20.48 10.44
C ARG A 261 -13.81 -20.95 10.51
N VAL A 262 -12.85 -20.02 10.54
CA VAL A 262 -11.44 -20.35 10.83
C VAL A 262 -11.29 -20.47 12.34
N VAL A 263 -11.20 -21.69 12.84
CA VAL A 263 -11.15 -21.97 14.29
C VAL A 263 -9.73 -22.16 14.83
N ALA A 264 -8.77 -22.37 13.93
CA ALA A 264 -7.34 -22.46 14.25
C ALA A 264 -6.49 -21.84 13.13
N GLY A 265 -5.54 -20.98 13.50
CA GLY A 265 -4.64 -20.29 12.59
C GLY A 265 -3.16 -20.56 12.87
N CYS A 266 -2.36 -20.73 11.79
CA CYS A 266 -0.91 -20.84 11.86
C CYS A 266 -0.22 -19.94 10.83
N PRO A 267 -0.20 -18.60 11.05
CA PRO A 267 0.52 -17.67 10.19
C PRO A 267 2.03 -17.87 10.35
N ALA A 268 2.75 -18.10 9.24
CA ALA A 268 4.19 -18.29 9.21
C ALA A 268 4.89 -17.17 8.45
N GLY A 269 6.00 -16.64 8.99
CA GLY A 269 6.85 -15.64 8.35
C GLY A 269 6.11 -14.35 7.95
N TYR A 270 5.27 -13.82 8.85
CA TYR A 270 4.51 -12.58 8.61
C TYR A 270 4.30 -11.74 9.87
N VAL A 271 3.73 -12.32 10.94
CA VAL A 271 3.33 -11.54 12.13
C VAL A 271 4.55 -10.97 12.83
N CYS A 272 4.67 -9.63 12.79
CA CYS A 272 5.79 -8.85 13.31
C CYS A 272 5.28 -7.47 13.72
N SER A 273 5.95 -6.77 14.63
CA SER A 273 5.60 -5.38 14.98
C SER A 273 5.72 -4.47 13.76
N LEU A 274 4.68 -3.70 13.43
CA LEU A 274 4.67 -2.81 12.26
C LEU A 274 5.78 -1.77 12.31
N ARG A 275 6.10 -1.22 13.50
CA ARG A 275 7.21 -0.27 13.68
C ARG A 275 8.56 -0.89 13.33
N VAL A 276 8.75 -2.18 13.69
CA VAL A 276 10.00 -2.90 13.37
C VAL A 276 10.08 -3.20 11.87
N VAL A 277 8.98 -3.62 11.25
CA VAL A 277 8.92 -3.85 9.81
C VAL A 277 9.20 -2.56 9.05
N ALA A 278 8.52 -1.47 9.38
CA ALA A 278 8.68 -0.18 8.71
C ALA A 278 10.11 0.38 8.81
N ASP A 279 10.76 0.22 9.97
CA ASP A 279 12.14 0.69 10.19
C ASP A 279 13.21 -0.19 9.50
N LYS A 280 13.04 -1.51 9.49
CA LYS A 280 14.08 -2.47 9.05
C LYS A 280 13.92 -2.94 7.61
N CYS A 281 12.69 -3.10 7.15
CA CYS A 281 12.39 -3.69 5.83
C CYS A 281 11.64 -2.71 4.91
N GLY A 282 11.02 -1.67 5.46
CA GLY A 282 10.01 -0.88 4.79
C GLY A 282 8.66 -1.60 4.65
N PRO A 283 7.63 -0.89 4.17
CA PRO A 283 6.31 -1.48 3.92
C PRO A 283 6.38 -2.60 2.89
N GLN A 284 5.53 -3.58 3.06
CA GLN A 284 5.47 -4.76 2.21
C GLN A 284 4.38 -4.63 1.14
N ASP A 285 3.99 -5.73 0.49
CA ASP A 285 2.98 -5.82 -0.56
C ASP A 285 1.63 -5.16 -0.17
N ALA A 286 0.89 -4.66 -1.17
CA ALA A 286 -0.38 -3.96 -0.98
C ALA A 286 -1.46 -4.79 -0.25
N GLU A 287 -1.36 -6.12 -0.25
CA GLU A 287 -2.28 -6.98 0.51
C GLU A 287 -2.14 -6.86 2.02
N GLN A 288 -0.99 -6.36 2.48
CA GLN A 288 -0.65 -6.22 3.90
C GLN A 288 -0.99 -4.83 4.45
N ASN A 289 -1.37 -3.90 3.58
CA ASN A 289 -1.54 -2.51 3.93
C ASN A 289 -3.03 -2.14 3.88
N VAL A 290 -3.63 -1.92 5.04
CA VAL A 290 -5.04 -1.51 5.18
C VAL A 290 -5.11 -0.02 5.50
N PHE A 291 -5.94 0.74 4.77
CA PHE A 291 -6.05 2.18 4.94
C PHE A 291 -6.46 2.55 6.37
N GLY A 292 -5.65 3.40 6.99
CA GLY A 292 -5.95 3.94 8.32
C GLY A 292 -5.95 2.92 9.45
N GLN A 293 -5.42 1.70 9.26
CA GLN A 293 -5.49 0.66 10.29
C GLN A 293 -4.91 1.12 11.64
N LEU A 294 -3.87 1.93 11.63
CA LEU A 294 -3.26 2.45 12.86
C LEU A 294 -4.09 3.56 13.51
N THR A 295 -4.93 4.29 12.75
CA THR A 295 -5.80 5.34 13.31
C THR A 295 -6.91 4.78 14.18
N PHE A 296 -7.34 3.54 13.93
CA PHE A 296 -8.30 2.86 14.78
C PHE A 296 -7.69 1.82 15.72
N GLY A 297 -6.36 1.78 15.82
CA GLY A 297 -5.65 0.94 16.79
C GLY A 297 -5.50 -0.51 16.36
N PHE A 298 -5.46 -0.81 15.06
CA PHE A 298 -5.30 -2.15 14.53
C PHE A 298 -3.88 -2.38 14.00
N ASN A 299 -3.20 -3.33 14.58
CA ASN A 299 -1.85 -3.73 14.20
C ASN A 299 -1.68 -5.26 14.17
N HIS A 300 -0.47 -5.78 14.10
CA HIS A 300 -0.24 -7.22 14.00
C HIS A 300 -0.69 -8.00 15.25
N ALA A 301 -0.72 -7.40 16.45
CA ALA A 301 -1.37 -8.02 17.61
C ALA A 301 -2.89 -8.16 17.40
N GLY A 302 -3.49 -7.16 16.74
CA GLY A 302 -4.90 -7.20 16.33
C GLY A 302 -5.23 -8.37 15.41
N TYR A 303 -4.37 -8.68 14.42
CA TYR A 303 -4.56 -9.83 13.54
C TYR A 303 -4.63 -11.17 14.29
N VAL A 304 -3.91 -11.30 15.38
CA VAL A 304 -3.89 -12.52 16.21
C VAL A 304 -5.07 -12.55 17.20
N LEU A 305 -5.51 -11.38 17.67
CA LEU A 305 -6.49 -11.29 18.77
C LEU A 305 -7.94 -11.14 18.30
N VAL A 306 -8.18 -10.51 17.13
CA VAL A 306 -9.53 -10.12 16.70
C VAL A 306 -10.42 -11.32 16.39
N GLY A 307 -9.89 -12.37 15.80
CA GLY A 307 -10.65 -13.61 15.54
C GLY A 307 -11.13 -14.30 16.80
N GLY A 308 -10.38 -14.20 17.88
CA GLY A 308 -10.67 -14.88 19.15
C GLY A 308 -10.46 -16.40 19.09
N ASN A 309 -9.79 -16.87 18.05
CA ASN A 309 -9.52 -18.27 17.76
C ASN A 309 -8.17 -18.73 18.32
N ALA A 310 -7.79 -19.98 18.06
CA ALA A 310 -6.52 -20.50 18.49
C ALA A 310 -5.44 -20.17 17.45
N VAL A 311 -4.41 -19.40 17.81
CA VAL A 311 -3.37 -18.95 16.88
C VAL A 311 -1.98 -19.36 17.33
N ARG A 312 -1.20 -19.90 16.39
CA ARG A 312 0.23 -20.16 16.60
C ARG A 312 1.05 -19.44 15.54
N MET A 313 1.74 -18.41 15.95
CA MET A 313 2.67 -17.65 15.11
C MET A 313 3.93 -18.46 14.84
N HIS A 314 4.41 -18.47 13.60
CA HIS A 314 5.68 -19.12 13.22
C HIS A 314 6.65 -18.10 12.64
N CYS A 315 7.89 -18.11 13.15
CA CYS A 315 8.94 -17.16 12.79
C CYS A 315 10.29 -17.86 12.65
N THR A 316 11.19 -17.32 11.84
CA THR A 316 12.59 -17.76 11.78
C THR A 316 13.56 -16.67 12.22
N PHE A 317 14.75 -17.06 12.71
CA PHE A 317 15.75 -16.09 13.17
C PHE A 317 16.41 -15.31 12.02
N GLY A 318 16.48 -15.90 10.83
CA GLY A 318 17.07 -15.29 9.63
C GLY A 318 16.07 -14.72 8.65
N ASP A 319 14.84 -14.44 9.10
CA ASP A 319 13.80 -13.82 8.29
C ASP A 319 14.08 -12.31 8.10
N PHE A 320 13.64 -11.75 6.98
CA PHE A 320 13.60 -10.30 6.81
C PHE A 320 12.50 -9.64 7.64
N PHE A 321 11.47 -10.39 8.09
CA PHE A 321 10.61 -9.98 9.20
C PHE A 321 11.37 -10.21 10.52
N PRO A 322 11.90 -9.15 11.18
CA PRO A 322 12.80 -9.34 12.31
C PRO A 322 12.14 -10.06 13.47
N ILE A 323 12.76 -11.14 13.95
CA ILE A 323 12.26 -11.96 15.06
C ILE A 323 11.95 -11.14 16.32
N ALA A 324 12.69 -10.05 16.56
CA ALA A 324 12.44 -9.15 17.68
C ALA A 324 11.02 -8.57 17.62
N GLY A 325 10.56 -8.10 16.45
CA GLY A 325 9.21 -7.58 16.28
C GLY A 325 8.13 -8.65 16.43
N SER A 326 8.39 -9.89 15.98
CA SER A 326 7.48 -11.01 16.21
C SER A 326 7.34 -11.35 17.69
N ARG A 327 8.44 -11.33 18.44
CA ARG A 327 8.45 -11.54 19.90
C ARG A 327 7.75 -10.42 20.65
N GLU A 328 7.90 -9.16 20.21
CA GLU A 328 7.16 -8.02 20.76
C GLU A 328 5.65 -8.21 20.60
N THR A 329 5.19 -8.53 19.37
CA THR A 329 3.78 -8.80 19.08
C THR A 329 3.24 -9.96 19.91
N TYR A 330 3.99 -11.07 20.00
CA TYR A 330 3.59 -12.21 20.84
C TYR A 330 3.50 -11.84 22.32
N GLY A 331 4.40 -10.96 22.80
CA GLY A 331 4.33 -10.41 24.15
C GLY A 331 3.01 -9.70 24.43
N VAL A 332 2.53 -8.85 23.50
CA VAL A 332 1.22 -8.20 23.58
C VAL A 332 0.10 -9.24 23.66
N VAL A 333 0.09 -10.20 22.75
CA VAL A 333 -0.93 -11.25 22.68
C VAL A 333 -1.00 -12.05 23.99
N ARG A 334 0.14 -12.43 24.54
CA ARG A 334 0.24 -13.16 25.80
C ARG A 334 -0.27 -12.34 26.99
N ASP A 335 0.10 -11.06 27.05
CA ASP A 335 -0.34 -10.15 28.12
C ASP A 335 -1.87 -10.01 28.10
N VAL A 336 -2.48 -9.82 26.92
CA VAL A 336 -3.94 -9.75 26.74
C VAL A 336 -4.61 -11.07 27.11
N ALA A 337 -4.07 -12.18 26.65
CA ALA A 337 -4.62 -13.51 26.96
C ALA A 337 -4.67 -13.76 28.48
N LYS A 338 -3.60 -13.38 29.21
CA LYS A 338 -3.54 -13.45 30.65
C LYS A 338 -4.53 -12.50 31.33
N ASN A 339 -4.47 -11.20 30.97
CA ASN A 339 -5.28 -10.16 31.62
C ASN A 339 -6.79 -10.38 31.44
N CYS A 340 -7.19 -10.94 30.30
CA CYS A 340 -8.61 -11.15 29.93
C CYS A 340 -9.08 -12.60 30.11
N GLY A 341 -8.26 -13.50 30.67
CA GLY A 341 -8.65 -14.90 30.92
C GLY A 341 -9.00 -15.67 29.64
N LEU A 342 -8.28 -15.44 28.51
CA LEU A 342 -8.60 -16.06 27.23
C LEU A 342 -8.14 -17.51 27.11
N GLY A 343 -7.38 -18.02 28.10
CA GLY A 343 -6.70 -19.30 28.04
C GLY A 343 -5.37 -19.20 27.29
N GLU A 344 -4.28 -19.09 28.02
CA GLU A 344 -2.94 -18.86 27.49
C GLU A 344 -2.49 -19.92 26.45
N ARG A 345 -3.02 -21.15 26.57
CA ARG A 345 -2.74 -22.23 25.60
C ARG A 345 -3.36 -22.02 24.22
N ARG A 346 -4.25 -21.01 24.06
CA ARG A 346 -4.87 -20.63 22.78
C ARG A 346 -3.94 -19.85 21.87
N TYR A 347 -2.87 -19.32 22.44
CA TYR A 347 -1.91 -18.53 21.69
C TYR A 347 -0.51 -19.12 21.87
N GLY A 348 0.20 -19.30 20.77
CA GLY A 348 1.54 -19.87 20.77
C GLY A 348 2.46 -19.17 19.78
N MET A 349 3.76 -19.35 19.99
CA MET A 349 4.80 -18.94 19.07
C MET A 349 5.78 -20.08 18.89
N THR A 350 6.22 -20.30 17.65
CA THR A 350 7.33 -21.20 17.30
C THR A 350 8.37 -20.37 16.57
N ASP A 351 9.54 -20.26 17.15
CA ASP A 351 10.70 -19.63 16.55
C ASP A 351 11.79 -20.67 16.28
N VAL A 352 12.24 -20.73 15.02
CA VAL A 352 13.21 -21.73 14.58
C VAL A 352 14.34 -21.08 13.78
N ALA A 353 15.47 -21.77 13.67
CA ALA A 353 16.56 -21.35 12.79
C ALA A 353 16.14 -21.46 11.32
N GLY A 354 16.60 -20.54 10.49
CA GLY A 354 16.38 -20.58 9.04
C GLY A 354 16.13 -19.20 8.43
N PRO A 355 16.14 -19.10 7.10
CA PRO A 355 15.79 -17.91 6.35
C PRO A 355 14.27 -17.74 6.31
N HIS A 356 13.79 -16.76 5.52
CA HIS A 356 12.36 -16.58 5.20
C HIS A 356 11.83 -17.83 4.47
N ALA A 357 11.24 -18.77 5.21
CA ALA A 357 10.76 -20.04 4.68
C ALA A 357 9.67 -20.64 5.59
N TRP A 358 8.91 -21.59 5.06
CA TRP A 358 8.06 -22.46 5.86
C TRP A 358 8.81 -23.74 6.16
N THR A 359 9.60 -23.71 7.22
CA THR A 359 10.49 -24.81 7.60
C THR A 359 9.71 -26.06 8.03
N GLU A 360 10.39 -27.20 8.06
CA GLU A 360 9.83 -28.46 8.59
C GLU A 360 9.23 -28.26 9.98
N GLY A 361 10.02 -27.69 10.91
CA GLY A 361 9.57 -27.45 12.28
C GLY A 361 8.30 -26.60 12.38
N MET A 362 8.14 -25.61 11.49
CA MET A 362 6.91 -24.82 11.40
C MET A 362 5.74 -25.65 10.88
N ARG A 363 5.93 -26.45 9.80
CA ARG A 363 4.87 -27.31 9.26
C ARG A 363 4.41 -28.35 10.28
N MET A 364 5.36 -28.98 10.98
CA MET A 364 5.06 -29.94 12.05
C MET A 364 4.27 -29.30 13.19
N SER A 365 4.74 -28.14 13.65
CA SER A 365 4.06 -27.37 14.71
C SER A 365 2.66 -26.93 14.26
N SER A 366 2.47 -26.55 12.98
CA SER A 366 1.15 -26.22 12.44
C SER A 366 0.21 -27.43 12.48
N LEU A 367 0.64 -28.60 12.04
CA LEU A 367 -0.20 -29.81 12.04
C LEU A 367 -0.59 -30.25 13.46
N GLN A 368 0.34 -30.18 14.42
CA GLN A 368 0.05 -30.45 15.84
C GLN A 368 -0.96 -29.45 16.40
N TRP A 369 -0.85 -28.16 15.99
CA TRP A 369 -1.79 -27.13 16.38
C TRP A 369 -3.19 -27.36 15.79
N MET A 370 -3.27 -27.64 14.47
CA MET A 370 -4.53 -27.96 13.79
C MET A 370 -5.22 -29.15 14.43
N ARG A 371 -4.47 -30.22 14.68
CA ARG A 371 -4.99 -31.38 15.35
C ARG A 371 -5.59 -31.04 16.72
N ARG A 372 -4.85 -30.33 17.56
CA ARG A 372 -5.31 -29.95 18.89
C ARG A 372 -6.63 -29.16 18.87
N TRP A 373 -6.76 -28.22 17.94
CA TRP A 373 -7.87 -27.26 17.95
C TRP A 373 -9.02 -27.59 17.00
N LEU A 374 -8.78 -28.39 15.96
CA LEU A 374 -9.84 -28.84 15.06
C LEU A 374 -10.51 -30.12 15.57
N THR A 375 -9.77 -31.02 16.19
CA THR A 375 -10.33 -32.29 16.65
C THR A 375 -10.89 -32.21 18.07
N GLY A 376 -10.50 -31.20 18.85
CA GLY A 376 -11.08 -30.91 20.18
C GLY A 376 -10.81 -31.96 21.26
N ASP A 377 -10.09 -33.02 20.94
CA ASP A 377 -10.02 -34.20 21.79
C ASP A 377 -8.56 -34.59 22.11
N ALA A 378 -8.27 -34.71 23.38
CA ALA A 378 -7.01 -35.27 23.89
C ALA A 378 -6.87 -36.77 23.56
N SER A 379 -7.97 -37.45 23.19
CA SER A 379 -7.98 -38.85 22.77
C SER A 379 -7.55 -39.06 21.32
N THR A 380 -7.53 -38.01 20.50
CA THR A 380 -7.02 -38.13 19.11
C THR A 380 -5.53 -38.49 19.18
N PRO A 381 -5.05 -39.56 18.52
CA PRO A 381 -3.65 -40.01 18.60
C PRO A 381 -2.68 -38.86 18.27
N GLU A 382 -1.57 -38.74 18.95
CA GLU A 382 -0.56 -37.70 18.63
C GLU A 382 -0.09 -37.85 17.19
N ILE A 383 0.14 -36.73 16.50
CA ILE A 383 0.78 -36.79 15.18
C ILE A 383 2.14 -37.47 15.39
N ASP A 384 2.35 -38.57 14.71
CA ASP A 384 3.66 -39.21 14.66
C ASP A 384 4.65 -38.26 14.00
N VAL A 385 5.34 -37.48 14.84
CA VAL A 385 6.28 -36.45 14.39
C VAL A 385 7.37 -37.03 13.55
N GLU A 386 7.84 -38.26 13.90
CA GLU A 386 8.92 -38.91 13.19
C GLU A 386 8.46 -39.44 11.83
N ALA A 387 7.23 -39.95 11.74
CA ALA A 387 6.65 -40.33 10.45
C ALA A 387 6.45 -39.08 9.56
N MET A 388 6.01 -37.94 10.10
CA MET A 388 5.87 -36.69 9.34
C MET A 388 7.23 -36.16 8.90
N ARG A 389 8.27 -36.24 9.75
CA ARG A 389 9.63 -35.84 9.38
C ARG A 389 10.14 -36.70 8.22
N ARG A 390 9.98 -38.00 8.26
CA ARG A 390 10.35 -38.89 7.14
C ARG A 390 9.62 -38.55 5.85
N ILE A 391 8.35 -38.13 5.91
CA ILE A 391 7.59 -37.66 4.75
C ILE A 391 8.21 -36.36 4.23
N ASP A 392 8.51 -35.42 5.10
CA ASP A 392 9.08 -34.11 4.73
C ASP A 392 10.49 -34.25 4.14
N GLU A 393 11.35 -35.05 4.75
CA GLU A 393 12.72 -35.38 4.26
C GLU A 393 12.69 -36.15 2.94
N GLY A 394 11.76 -37.07 2.79
CA GLY A 394 11.58 -37.87 1.57
C GLY A 394 10.81 -37.15 0.46
N PHE A 395 10.27 -35.95 0.73
CA PHE A 395 9.49 -35.23 -0.26
C PHE A 395 10.38 -34.67 -1.38
N ASP A 396 10.08 -35.07 -2.59
CA ASP A 396 10.75 -34.57 -3.79
C ASP A 396 9.71 -34.53 -4.93
N LEU A 397 9.44 -33.33 -5.44
CA LEU A 397 8.47 -33.15 -6.54
C LEU A 397 8.83 -33.91 -7.82
N LYS A 398 10.10 -34.32 -7.99
CA LYS A 398 10.54 -35.11 -9.13
C LYS A 398 10.16 -36.59 -9.00
N LYS A 399 9.80 -37.05 -7.80
CA LYS A 399 9.33 -38.43 -7.58
C LYS A 399 7.84 -38.53 -7.91
N VAL A 400 7.48 -39.58 -8.63
CA VAL A 400 6.11 -39.82 -9.12
C VAL A 400 5.09 -39.90 -7.97
N ASP A 401 5.51 -40.34 -6.80
CA ASP A 401 4.63 -40.59 -5.65
C ASP A 401 4.48 -39.39 -4.71
N CYS A 402 5.12 -38.26 -5.00
CA CYS A 402 5.01 -37.06 -4.19
C CYS A 402 3.93 -36.10 -4.70
N GLY A 403 4.31 -34.90 -5.09
CA GLY A 403 3.38 -33.88 -5.60
C GLY A 403 3.22 -33.93 -7.13
N LEU A 404 2.94 -32.76 -7.69
CA LEU A 404 2.76 -32.54 -9.12
C LEU A 404 3.78 -31.52 -9.63
N VAL A 405 4.31 -31.72 -10.85
CA VAL A 405 5.29 -30.82 -11.48
C VAL A 405 4.88 -30.44 -12.90
N GLY A 406 5.36 -29.29 -13.37
CA GLY A 406 5.14 -28.82 -14.73
C GLY A 406 3.66 -28.75 -15.09
N ALA A 407 3.30 -29.22 -16.28
CA ALA A 407 1.90 -29.21 -16.74
C ALA A 407 0.95 -30.09 -15.90
N ALA A 408 1.47 -31.05 -15.15
CA ALA A 408 0.65 -31.87 -14.26
C ALA A 408 0.00 -31.08 -13.13
N ILE A 409 0.51 -29.87 -12.79
CA ILE A 409 -0.08 -28.99 -11.78
C ILE A 409 -1.36 -28.31 -12.30
N ASN A 410 -1.48 -28.15 -13.62
CA ASN A 410 -2.54 -27.33 -14.21
C ASN A 410 -3.92 -27.91 -13.94
N VAL A 411 -4.78 -27.07 -13.40
CA VAL A 411 -6.22 -27.31 -13.19
C VAL A 411 -6.98 -26.98 -14.47
N THR A 412 -6.53 -25.92 -15.18
CA THR A 412 -7.09 -25.49 -16.45
C THR A 412 -6.34 -26.10 -17.64
N PRO A 413 -6.98 -26.28 -18.81
CA PRO A 413 -6.36 -26.96 -19.95
C PRO A 413 -5.02 -26.36 -20.42
N LYS A 414 -4.85 -25.05 -20.25
CA LYS A 414 -3.64 -24.33 -20.70
C LYS A 414 -2.86 -23.66 -19.56
N GLY A 415 -3.18 -23.98 -18.31
CA GLY A 415 -2.52 -23.40 -17.15
C GLY A 415 -2.83 -21.91 -16.93
N LYS A 416 -3.97 -21.39 -17.48
CA LYS A 416 -4.36 -19.97 -17.37
C LYS A 416 -5.87 -19.82 -17.29
N VAL A 417 -6.36 -19.28 -16.18
CA VAL A 417 -7.80 -19.03 -15.99
C VAL A 417 -8.36 -18.02 -16.99
N ARG A 418 -7.54 -17.07 -17.46
CA ARG A 418 -7.98 -16.05 -18.43
C ARG A 418 -8.39 -16.60 -19.81
N GLU A 419 -8.04 -17.85 -20.08
CA GLU A 419 -8.43 -18.54 -21.32
C GLU A 419 -9.69 -19.38 -21.16
N LEU A 420 -10.29 -19.40 -19.97
CA LEU A 420 -11.55 -20.10 -19.74
C LEU A 420 -12.74 -19.29 -20.26
N PRO A 421 -13.78 -19.96 -20.80
CA PRO A 421 -15.03 -19.28 -21.16
C PRO A 421 -15.63 -18.55 -19.96
N GLY A 422 -16.13 -17.33 -20.18
CA GLY A 422 -16.75 -16.53 -19.13
C GLY A 422 -15.77 -15.91 -18.13
N PHE A 423 -14.46 -15.99 -18.36
CA PHE A 423 -13.47 -15.32 -17.50
C PHE A 423 -13.76 -13.82 -17.43
N LYS A 424 -13.78 -13.29 -16.20
CA LYS A 424 -13.85 -11.88 -15.89
C LYS A 424 -12.72 -11.52 -14.94
N SER A 425 -11.85 -10.58 -15.36
CA SER A 425 -10.76 -10.11 -14.53
C SER A 425 -11.28 -9.32 -13.33
N ILE A 426 -10.57 -9.39 -12.19
CA ILE A 426 -10.84 -8.50 -11.04
C ILE A 426 -10.72 -7.02 -11.38
N TYR A 427 -9.93 -6.65 -12.40
CA TYR A 427 -9.85 -5.29 -12.90
C TYR A 427 -11.14 -4.83 -13.61
N GLU A 428 -11.89 -5.75 -14.22
CA GLU A 428 -13.19 -5.40 -14.81
C GLU A 428 -14.22 -5.06 -13.74
N TYR A 429 -14.16 -5.71 -12.60
CA TYR A 429 -14.98 -5.35 -11.45
C TYR A 429 -14.66 -3.93 -10.94
N LEU A 430 -13.39 -3.52 -10.92
CA LEU A 430 -13.04 -2.13 -10.60
C LEU A 430 -13.60 -1.13 -11.62
N LYS A 431 -13.68 -1.51 -12.90
CA LYS A 431 -14.31 -0.66 -13.94
C LYS A 431 -15.81 -0.52 -13.72
N ASP A 432 -16.48 -1.61 -13.33
CA ASP A 432 -17.90 -1.58 -12.98
C ASP A 432 -18.15 -0.67 -11.77
N ASP A 433 -17.34 -0.81 -10.71
CA ASP A 433 -17.42 0.02 -9.51
C ASP A 433 -17.13 1.50 -9.82
N LEU A 434 -16.18 1.78 -10.72
CA LEU A 434 -15.92 3.12 -11.23
C LEU A 434 -17.14 3.70 -11.97
N ALA A 435 -17.83 2.89 -12.78
CA ALA A 435 -19.02 3.34 -13.50
C ALA A 435 -20.15 3.74 -12.53
N VAL A 436 -20.35 2.97 -11.47
CA VAL A 436 -21.29 3.28 -10.38
C VAL A 436 -20.89 4.58 -9.66
N ALA A 437 -19.64 4.72 -9.26
CA ALA A 437 -19.13 5.91 -8.59
C ALA A 437 -19.29 7.18 -9.47
N ARG A 438 -18.98 7.07 -10.77
CA ARG A 438 -19.13 8.18 -11.72
C ARG A 438 -20.58 8.57 -11.97
N SER A 439 -21.50 7.61 -11.98
CA SER A 439 -22.95 7.89 -12.07
C SER A 439 -23.43 8.67 -10.84
N ALA A 440 -23.02 8.29 -9.64
CA ALA A 440 -23.34 9.00 -8.41
C ALA A 440 -22.75 10.43 -8.41
N SER A 441 -21.50 10.60 -8.87
CA SER A 441 -20.86 11.91 -9.02
C SER A 441 -21.58 12.80 -10.03
N ALA A 442 -22.01 12.27 -11.17
CA ALA A 442 -22.77 13.01 -12.17
C ALA A 442 -24.12 13.53 -11.61
N THR A 443 -24.79 12.72 -10.81
CA THR A 443 -26.02 13.10 -10.10
C THR A 443 -25.76 14.26 -9.12
N TYR A 444 -24.65 14.20 -8.38
CA TYR A 444 -24.23 15.29 -7.50
C TYR A 444 -23.94 16.56 -8.30
N GLN A 445 -23.19 16.46 -9.41
CA GLN A 445 -22.85 17.61 -10.27
C GLN A 445 -24.11 18.28 -10.83
N ALA A 446 -25.10 17.49 -11.28
CA ALA A 446 -26.39 18.03 -11.76
C ALA A 446 -27.17 18.76 -10.66
N ALA A 447 -27.13 18.23 -9.43
CA ALA A 447 -27.81 18.85 -8.29
C ALA A 447 -27.16 20.15 -7.80
N VAL A 448 -25.89 20.40 -8.12
CA VAL A 448 -25.10 21.56 -7.69
C VAL A 448 -24.61 22.40 -8.86
N ALA A 449 -25.39 22.46 -9.94
CA ALA A 449 -25.06 23.24 -11.14
C ALA A 449 -24.59 24.67 -10.78
N GLY A 450 -23.50 25.12 -11.37
CA GLY A 450 -22.86 26.41 -11.10
C GLY A 450 -21.92 26.43 -9.87
N ARG A 451 -21.68 25.29 -9.22
CA ARG A 451 -20.69 25.13 -8.14
C ARG A 451 -19.52 24.25 -8.62
N PRO A 452 -18.39 24.24 -7.87
CA PRO A 452 -17.32 23.29 -8.14
C PRO A 452 -17.85 21.84 -8.15
N PRO A 453 -17.35 20.96 -9.05
CA PRO A 453 -17.82 19.58 -9.18
C PRO A 453 -17.35 18.66 -8.02
N TYR A 454 -16.98 19.22 -6.91
CA TYR A 454 -16.52 18.55 -5.69
C TYR A 454 -16.84 19.40 -4.45
N ARG A 455 -16.76 18.75 -3.27
CA ARG A 455 -16.84 19.45 -1.97
C ARG A 455 -15.45 19.60 -1.40
N ALA A 456 -15.02 20.82 -1.07
CA ALA A 456 -13.69 21.08 -0.51
C ALA A 456 -13.40 20.25 0.77
N GLU A 457 -14.42 20.10 1.63
CA GLU A 457 -14.31 19.29 2.84
C GLU A 457 -14.08 17.80 2.53
N ALA A 458 -14.68 17.28 1.45
CA ALA A 458 -14.44 15.91 1.01
C ALA A 458 -13.02 15.74 0.50
N VAL A 459 -12.50 16.73 -0.26
CA VAL A 459 -11.11 16.73 -0.74
C VAL A 459 -10.13 16.72 0.45
N CYS A 460 -10.30 17.65 1.40
CA CYS A 460 -9.45 17.73 2.58
C CYS A 460 -9.49 16.44 3.40
N ARG A 461 -10.69 15.90 3.67
CA ARG A 461 -10.86 14.66 4.42
C ARG A 461 -10.22 13.46 3.72
N ARG A 462 -10.45 13.30 2.39
CA ARG A 462 -9.90 12.17 1.61
C ARG A 462 -8.38 12.21 1.55
N ALA A 463 -7.81 13.38 1.27
CA ALA A 463 -6.37 13.54 1.15
C ALA A 463 -5.65 13.63 2.51
N GLY A 464 -6.37 13.91 3.60
CA GLY A 464 -5.81 14.11 4.93
C GLY A 464 -5.19 15.50 5.10
N ILE A 465 -5.75 16.54 4.43
CA ILE A 465 -5.25 17.92 4.49
C ILE A 465 -5.78 18.60 5.76
N ARG A 466 -4.89 19.06 6.61
CA ARG A 466 -5.19 19.83 7.83
C ARG A 466 -5.43 21.32 7.52
N PRO A 467 -6.22 22.03 8.34
CA PRO A 467 -6.27 23.49 8.31
C PRO A 467 -4.87 24.10 8.51
N LEU A 468 -4.60 25.25 7.86
CA LEU A 468 -3.27 25.89 7.86
C LEU A 468 -2.75 26.18 9.29
N GLU A 469 -3.64 26.60 10.18
CA GLU A 469 -3.33 26.87 11.59
C GLU A 469 -2.89 25.64 12.39
N GLN A 470 -3.19 24.44 11.90
CA GLN A 470 -2.79 23.16 12.52
C GLN A 470 -1.50 22.58 11.91
N ILE A 471 -1.03 23.12 10.77
CA ILE A 471 0.15 22.59 10.09
C ILE A 471 1.43 22.96 10.87
N GLY A 472 1.48 24.14 11.47
CA GLY A 472 2.60 24.61 12.31
C GLY A 472 3.90 24.73 11.51
N VAL A 473 4.08 25.82 10.79
CA VAL A 473 5.25 26.06 9.93
C VAL A 473 6.13 27.15 10.52
N SER A 474 7.44 26.89 10.57
CA SER A 474 8.47 27.89 10.83
C SER A 474 9.43 27.99 9.63
N VAL A 475 9.95 29.17 9.39
CA VAL A 475 10.86 29.43 8.27
C VAL A 475 12.20 29.90 8.81
N SER A 476 13.29 29.32 8.30
CA SER A 476 14.65 29.76 8.59
C SER A 476 15.41 30.03 7.30
N GLU A 477 16.05 31.18 7.20
CA GLU A 477 17.01 31.47 6.12
C GLU A 477 18.31 30.70 6.42
N THR A 478 18.86 30.01 5.40
CA THR A 478 20.07 29.18 5.55
C THR A 478 21.33 29.92 5.15
N ASP A 479 21.21 30.93 4.26
CA ASP A 479 22.30 31.78 3.77
C ASP A 479 21.94 33.24 3.90
N ALA A 480 22.98 34.10 3.93
CA ALA A 480 22.77 35.54 3.83
C ALA A 480 22.00 35.86 2.53
N ARG A 481 21.00 36.71 2.68
CA ARG A 481 20.25 37.27 1.58
C ARG A 481 21.18 37.79 0.49
N LYS A 482 21.10 37.25 -0.72
CA LYS A 482 21.91 37.67 -1.86
C LYS A 482 21.14 38.63 -2.74
N THR A 483 21.87 39.59 -3.36
CA THR A 483 21.30 40.46 -4.39
C THR A 483 22.07 40.18 -5.69
N LEU A 484 21.37 39.80 -6.75
CA LEU A 484 21.97 39.55 -8.06
C LEU A 484 22.32 40.89 -8.74
N ALA A 485 23.09 40.80 -9.83
CA ALA A 485 23.57 41.95 -10.57
C ALA A 485 22.46 42.88 -11.11
N ASP A 486 21.27 42.30 -11.38
CA ASP A 486 20.07 43.07 -11.81
C ASP A 486 19.27 43.69 -10.66
N GLY A 487 19.68 43.45 -9.42
CA GLY A 487 19.00 43.90 -8.21
C GLY A 487 17.91 42.95 -7.69
N THR A 488 17.77 41.76 -8.29
CA THR A 488 16.89 40.69 -7.77
C THR A 488 17.39 40.20 -6.43
N THR A 489 16.52 40.06 -5.45
CA THR A 489 16.85 39.47 -4.14
C THR A 489 16.61 37.97 -4.19
N VAL A 490 17.59 37.19 -3.73
CA VAL A 490 17.51 35.71 -3.60
C VAL A 490 17.50 35.34 -2.12
N LEU A 491 16.57 34.44 -1.76
CA LEU A 491 16.41 33.89 -0.41
C LEU A 491 16.47 32.37 -0.51
N SER A 492 17.38 31.75 0.24
CA SER A 492 17.43 30.29 0.43
C SER A 492 16.86 29.96 1.80
N GLU A 493 15.77 29.19 1.84
CA GLU A 493 14.93 29.02 3.02
C GLU A 493 14.63 27.53 3.27
N VAL A 494 14.54 27.14 4.54
CA VAL A 494 14.00 25.86 4.98
C VAL A 494 12.70 26.11 5.71
N TYR A 495 11.64 25.52 5.19
CA TYR A 495 10.33 25.46 5.84
C TYR A 495 10.29 24.21 6.72
N SER A 496 10.20 24.37 8.03
CA SER A 496 10.14 23.29 9.00
C SER A 496 8.72 23.14 9.52
N PHE A 497 8.13 21.98 9.29
CA PHE A 497 6.77 21.65 9.68
C PHE A 497 6.74 21.04 11.09
N GLY A 498 5.62 21.19 11.80
CA GLY A 498 5.48 20.75 13.19
C GLY A 498 5.66 19.25 13.41
N ASP A 499 5.48 18.44 12.36
CA ASP A 499 5.75 17.01 12.35
C ASP A 499 7.23 16.65 12.12
N GLY A 500 8.07 17.62 11.78
CA GLY A 500 9.50 17.47 11.56
C GLY A 500 9.93 17.34 10.10
N ILE A 501 8.99 17.43 9.15
CA ILE A 501 9.30 17.50 7.71
C ILE A 501 10.00 18.85 7.42
N LYS A 502 10.99 18.82 6.55
CA LYS A 502 11.73 19.99 6.09
C LYS A 502 11.62 20.13 4.57
N VAL A 503 11.22 21.31 4.12
CA VAL A 503 11.05 21.64 2.70
C VAL A 503 12.00 22.79 2.34
N PRO A 504 13.00 22.59 1.48
CA PRO A 504 13.89 23.63 1.00
C PRO A 504 13.24 24.41 -0.14
N ALA A 505 13.43 25.73 -0.14
CA ALA A 505 12.94 26.61 -1.19
C ALA A 505 13.95 27.71 -1.52
N VAL A 506 14.00 28.11 -2.80
CA VAL A 506 14.71 29.29 -3.28
C VAL A 506 13.69 30.28 -3.79
N THR A 507 13.68 31.50 -3.22
CA THR A 507 12.77 32.57 -3.62
C THR A 507 13.55 33.69 -4.29
N PHE A 508 13.13 34.10 -5.49
CA PHE A 508 13.65 35.24 -6.23
C PHE A 508 12.60 36.35 -6.22
N VAL A 509 12.98 37.52 -5.73
CA VAL A 509 12.11 38.70 -5.64
C VAL A 509 12.67 39.80 -6.54
N PRO A 510 11.92 40.28 -7.57
CA PRO A 510 12.41 41.30 -8.47
C PRO A 510 12.65 42.62 -7.76
N LYS A 511 13.56 43.43 -8.30
CA LYS A 511 13.75 44.83 -7.83
C LYS A 511 12.49 45.67 -8.10
N GLY A 512 12.03 46.40 -7.10
CA GLY A 512 10.89 47.30 -7.21
C GLY A 512 9.56 46.67 -6.80
N GLU A 513 8.46 47.16 -7.38
CA GLU A 513 7.11 46.70 -7.03
C GLU A 513 6.86 45.29 -7.57
N VAL A 514 6.43 44.38 -6.70
CA VAL A 514 6.08 43.01 -7.08
C VAL A 514 4.66 42.99 -7.66
N LYS A 515 4.51 42.58 -8.93
CA LYS A 515 3.23 42.52 -9.66
C LYS A 515 2.47 41.21 -9.46
N GLY A 516 3.14 40.13 -9.09
CA GLY A 516 2.55 38.82 -8.90
C GLY A 516 3.49 37.85 -8.16
N ALA A 517 2.99 36.69 -7.85
CA ALA A 517 3.74 35.64 -7.14
C ALA A 517 3.54 34.29 -7.77
N VAL A 518 4.63 33.54 -7.98
CA VAL A 518 4.64 32.21 -8.60
C VAL A 518 5.33 31.22 -7.67
N LEU A 519 4.68 30.11 -7.36
CA LEU A 519 5.26 28.95 -6.69
C LEU A 519 5.46 27.83 -7.71
N VAL A 520 6.65 27.27 -7.78
CA VAL A 520 6.99 26.14 -8.64
C VAL A 520 7.23 24.90 -7.79
N THR A 521 6.54 23.81 -8.13
CA THR A 521 6.71 22.48 -7.53
C THR A 521 6.98 21.43 -8.62
N ASP A 522 7.97 20.57 -8.43
CA ASP A 522 8.36 19.56 -9.42
C ASP A 522 8.84 18.29 -8.70
N ASP A 523 8.51 17.12 -9.24
CA ASP A 523 9.00 15.84 -8.74
C ASP A 523 10.22 15.29 -9.50
N ARG A 524 10.73 16.01 -10.48
CA ARG A 524 11.83 15.63 -11.35
C ARG A 524 13.18 16.17 -10.83
N ALA A 525 13.69 15.57 -9.84
CA ALA A 525 15.07 15.58 -9.32
C ALA A 525 15.81 16.92 -9.08
N SER A 526 15.61 18.02 -9.80
CA SER A 526 16.43 19.23 -9.63
C SER A 526 15.71 20.52 -9.96
N ARG A 527 15.80 21.50 -9.04
CA ARG A 527 15.35 22.89 -9.26
C ARG A 527 15.97 23.54 -10.49
N MET A 528 17.12 23.04 -10.94
CA MET A 528 17.86 23.55 -12.12
C MET A 528 17.06 23.51 -13.41
N ILE A 529 16.06 22.61 -13.55
CA ILE A 529 15.21 22.57 -14.75
C ILE A 529 14.39 23.84 -14.95
N HIS A 530 14.22 24.63 -13.89
CA HIS A 530 13.47 25.89 -13.93
C HIS A 530 14.34 27.12 -14.22
N ARG A 531 15.67 26.98 -14.41
CA ARG A 531 16.63 28.07 -14.62
C ARG A 531 16.24 29.08 -15.72
N LEU A 532 15.60 28.60 -16.79
CA LEU A 532 15.15 29.46 -17.89
C LEU A 532 13.80 30.14 -17.64
N ARG A 533 13.00 29.62 -16.71
CA ARG A 533 11.69 30.19 -16.34
C ARG A 533 11.86 31.41 -15.43
N ILE A 534 12.86 31.39 -14.55
CA ILE A 534 13.06 32.43 -13.54
C ILE A 534 13.28 33.81 -14.17
N PRO A 535 14.21 34.03 -15.12
CA PRO A 535 14.40 35.34 -15.74
C PRO A 535 13.14 35.86 -16.41
N LYS A 536 12.38 35.00 -17.08
CA LYS A 536 11.12 35.37 -17.73
C LYS A 536 10.08 35.85 -16.70
N THR A 537 9.91 35.14 -15.60
CA THR A 537 8.96 35.49 -14.53
C THR A 537 9.37 36.79 -13.84
N LEU A 538 10.66 37.00 -13.59
CA LEU A 538 11.20 38.22 -13.01
C LEU A 538 11.01 39.42 -13.95
N ALA A 539 11.17 39.24 -15.27
CA ALA A 539 10.92 40.28 -16.26
C ALA A 539 9.45 40.71 -16.31
N GLU A 540 8.52 39.82 -15.94
CA GLU A 540 7.10 40.16 -15.75
C GLU A 540 6.85 40.93 -14.42
N GLY A 541 7.88 41.14 -13.61
CA GLY A 541 7.77 41.79 -12.28
C GLY A 541 7.17 40.85 -11.22
N LYS A 542 7.18 39.55 -11.43
CA LYS A 542 6.65 38.59 -10.49
C LYS A 542 7.77 37.96 -9.62
N ALA A 543 7.51 37.80 -8.34
CA ALA A 543 8.34 36.95 -7.49
C ALA A 543 8.14 35.47 -7.83
N ILE A 544 9.19 34.68 -7.71
CA ILE A 544 9.11 33.22 -7.97
C ILE A 544 9.83 32.44 -6.89
N MET A 545 9.14 31.44 -6.32
CA MET A 545 9.68 30.47 -5.37
C MET A 545 9.73 29.10 -6.04
N VAL A 546 10.85 28.39 -5.90
CA VAL A 546 11.04 27.00 -6.35
C VAL A 546 11.32 26.14 -5.13
N ALA A 547 10.50 25.13 -4.87
CA ALA A 547 10.59 24.30 -3.68
C ALA A 547 10.62 22.80 -4.02
N ASP A 548 11.37 22.04 -3.21
CA ASP A 548 11.37 20.58 -3.23
C ASP A 548 10.45 20.06 -2.12
N LEU A 549 9.28 19.58 -2.51
CA LEU A 549 8.29 19.02 -1.57
C LEU A 549 8.78 17.69 -0.98
N ALA A 550 8.09 17.16 0.00
CA ALA A 550 8.42 15.88 0.65
C ALA A 550 8.73 14.78 -0.35
N CYS A 551 9.88 14.12 -0.16
CA CYS A 551 10.39 13.06 -1.02
C CYS A 551 10.60 13.46 -2.49
N THR A 552 10.90 14.73 -2.77
CA THR A 552 11.33 15.22 -4.09
C THR A 552 12.66 16.00 -3.98
N GLY A 553 13.39 16.18 -5.07
CA GLY A 553 14.63 16.97 -5.09
C GLY A 553 15.57 16.64 -3.93
N GLU A 554 15.96 17.66 -3.13
CA GLU A 554 16.85 17.48 -1.98
C GLU A 554 16.25 16.61 -0.85
N THR A 555 14.94 16.49 -0.79
CA THR A 555 14.22 15.66 0.20
C THR A 555 14.01 14.23 -0.29
N GLY A 556 14.50 13.88 -1.48
CA GLY A 556 14.30 12.60 -2.17
C GLY A 556 15.21 11.46 -1.69
N GLY A 557 15.70 11.50 -0.47
CA GLY A 557 16.50 10.42 0.11
C GLY A 557 15.71 9.10 0.20
N LEU A 558 16.38 7.98 -0.14
CA LEU A 558 15.78 6.65 -0.12
C LEU A 558 16.38 5.82 1.01
N LYS A 559 15.54 5.39 1.96
CA LYS A 559 15.94 4.45 3.02
C LYS A 559 15.50 3.02 2.68
N HIS A 560 14.25 2.85 2.30
CA HIS A 560 13.67 1.57 1.96
C HIS A 560 12.77 1.69 0.74
N THR A 561 12.74 0.65 -0.10
CA THR A 561 11.82 0.56 -1.24
C THR A 561 10.51 -0.08 -0.80
N PHE A 562 9.39 0.36 -1.37
CA PHE A 562 8.13 -0.34 -1.26
C PHE A 562 8.13 -1.50 -2.25
N TYR A 563 8.26 -2.71 -1.74
CA TYR A 563 8.22 -3.99 -2.46
C TYR A 563 8.78 -3.94 -3.90
N GLY A 564 10.04 -3.50 -4.03
CA GLY A 564 10.72 -3.38 -5.31
C GLY A 564 10.52 -2.06 -6.06
N CYS A 565 9.70 -1.13 -5.59
CA CYS A 565 9.64 0.23 -6.09
C CYS A 565 10.89 1.01 -5.72
N LYS A 566 11.48 1.68 -6.70
CA LYS A 566 12.72 2.47 -6.50
C LYS A 566 12.46 3.96 -6.25
N ASN A 567 11.20 4.38 -6.28
CA ASN A 567 10.85 5.78 -6.02
C ASN A 567 10.96 6.10 -4.53
N PRO A 568 11.59 7.21 -4.15
CA PRO A 568 11.84 7.55 -2.75
C PRO A 568 10.57 7.85 -1.94
N ASP A 569 9.46 8.11 -2.59
CA ASP A 569 8.18 8.46 -1.96
C ASP A 569 7.20 7.28 -1.76
N GLU A 570 7.44 6.13 -2.39
CA GLU A 570 6.52 4.99 -2.31
C GLU A 570 6.44 4.39 -0.90
N GLY A 571 7.58 4.16 -0.25
CA GLY A 571 7.62 3.66 1.13
C GLY A 571 6.92 4.60 2.12
N PRO A 572 7.30 5.90 2.17
CA PRO A 572 6.60 6.91 2.97
C PRO A 572 5.10 7.01 2.65
N ALA A 573 4.70 6.89 1.39
CA ALA A 573 3.28 6.93 1.00
C ALA A 573 2.48 5.77 1.59
N VAL A 574 3.04 4.56 1.60
CA VAL A 574 2.39 3.40 2.22
C VAL A 574 2.35 3.53 3.74
N MET A 575 3.38 4.06 4.38
CA MET A 575 3.34 4.36 5.82
C MET A 575 2.23 5.37 6.15
N LEU A 576 2.07 6.43 5.34
CA LEU A 576 0.97 7.38 5.46
C LEU A 576 -0.39 6.72 5.25
N TYR A 577 -0.49 5.78 4.32
CA TYR A 577 -1.72 5.02 4.07
C TYR A 577 -2.17 4.22 5.30
N LEU A 578 -1.23 3.56 5.99
CA LEU A 578 -1.49 2.90 7.27
C LEU A 578 -1.97 3.87 8.37
N LEU A 579 -1.55 5.13 8.29
CA LEU A 579 -1.96 6.25 9.16
C LEU A 579 -3.23 6.97 8.68
N GLY A 580 -3.93 6.47 7.65
CA GLY A 580 -5.14 7.12 7.11
C GLY A 580 -4.89 8.44 6.39
N LYS A 581 -3.67 8.66 5.90
CA LYS A 581 -3.20 9.85 5.21
C LYS A 581 -2.74 9.52 3.78
N SER A 582 -2.36 10.55 3.01
CA SER A 582 -1.77 10.37 1.69
C SER A 582 -0.55 11.27 1.49
N MET A 583 0.40 10.85 0.65
CA MET A 583 1.52 11.70 0.22
C MET A 583 1.01 12.93 -0.55
N VAL A 584 -0.08 12.77 -1.27
CA VAL A 584 -0.78 13.88 -1.95
C VAL A 584 -1.21 14.95 -0.95
N GLY A 585 -1.79 14.54 0.19
CA GLY A 585 -2.21 15.43 1.26
C GLY A 585 -1.04 16.16 1.92
N VAL A 586 0.04 15.44 2.25
CA VAL A 586 1.26 16.05 2.82
C VAL A 586 1.82 17.12 1.89
N ARG A 587 2.02 16.81 0.61
CA ARG A 587 2.51 17.77 -0.39
C ARG A 587 1.52 18.91 -0.65
N ALA A 588 0.22 18.70 -0.49
CA ALA A 588 -0.77 19.76 -0.58
C ALA A 588 -0.66 20.74 0.61
N GLU A 589 -0.47 20.24 1.84
CA GLU A 589 -0.19 21.07 3.02
C GLU A 589 1.07 21.92 2.85
N GLU A 590 2.14 21.30 2.33
CA GLU A 590 3.39 22.00 2.03
C GLU A 590 3.16 23.12 0.99
N THR A 591 2.46 22.82 -0.10
CA THR A 591 2.11 23.79 -1.14
C THR A 591 1.30 24.96 -0.57
N ILE A 592 0.33 24.68 0.32
CA ILE A 592 -0.48 25.70 1.00
C ILE A 592 0.40 26.59 1.89
N ALA A 593 1.30 26.01 2.67
CA ALA A 593 2.18 26.73 3.59
C ALA A 593 3.17 27.64 2.84
N LEU A 594 3.80 27.11 1.78
CA LEU A 594 4.70 27.87 0.91
C LEU A 594 3.96 29.04 0.22
N ALA A 595 2.77 28.76 -0.30
CA ALA A 595 1.94 29.79 -0.92
C ALA A 595 1.50 30.87 0.08
N ALA A 596 1.16 30.50 1.31
CA ALA A 596 0.80 31.43 2.36
C ALA A 596 1.98 32.37 2.69
N SER A 597 3.19 31.83 2.87
CA SER A 597 4.42 32.58 3.09
C SER A 597 4.74 33.54 1.93
N LEU A 598 4.63 33.03 0.68
CA LEU A 598 4.89 33.85 -0.51
C LEU A 598 3.85 34.95 -0.67
N LYS A 599 2.55 34.68 -0.38
CA LYS A 599 1.47 35.71 -0.38
C LYS A 599 1.70 36.77 0.71
N GLU A 600 2.12 36.35 1.90
CA GLU A 600 2.43 37.29 2.99
C GLU A 600 3.55 38.26 2.60
N ARG A 601 4.61 37.76 1.97
CA ARG A 601 5.77 38.53 1.50
C ARG A 601 5.44 39.47 0.36
N THR A 602 4.65 39.02 -0.61
CA THR A 602 4.37 39.73 -1.86
C THR A 602 3.08 40.54 -1.82
N LYS A 603 2.17 40.25 -0.88
CA LYS A 603 0.78 40.74 -0.81
C LYS A 603 -0.03 40.43 -2.09
N LYS A 604 0.37 39.43 -2.87
CA LYS A 604 -0.28 39.03 -4.11
C LYS A 604 -0.80 37.60 -4.01
N PRO A 605 -1.91 37.24 -4.68
CA PRO A 605 -2.33 35.85 -4.84
C PRO A 605 -1.26 35.04 -5.54
N VAL A 606 -1.14 33.77 -5.19
CA VAL A 606 -0.07 32.90 -5.71
C VAL A 606 -0.57 32.06 -6.89
N GLU A 607 0.13 32.14 -8.01
CA GLU A 607 0.00 31.21 -9.13
C GLU A 607 0.91 30.00 -8.88
N VAL A 608 0.42 28.77 -9.09
CA VAL A 608 1.26 27.57 -8.94
C VAL A 608 1.58 26.99 -10.31
N ILE A 609 2.84 26.68 -10.53
CA ILE A 609 3.32 25.90 -11.67
C ILE A 609 3.74 24.55 -11.12
N ALA A 610 2.95 23.52 -11.38
CA ALA A 610 3.17 22.16 -10.94
C ALA A 610 3.65 21.29 -12.10
N CYS A 611 4.66 20.44 -11.86
CA CYS A 611 5.23 19.57 -12.87
C CYS A 611 5.25 18.11 -12.39
N GLY A 612 4.88 17.18 -13.29
CA GLY A 612 4.86 15.77 -12.96
C GLY A 612 3.78 15.44 -11.93
N ARG A 613 4.13 14.61 -10.94
CA ARG A 613 3.19 14.12 -9.91
C ARG A 613 2.74 15.22 -8.94
N THR A 614 3.50 16.32 -8.80
CA THR A 614 3.09 17.45 -7.96
C THR A 614 1.85 18.16 -8.49
N CYS A 615 1.46 17.93 -9.75
CA CYS A 615 0.17 18.40 -10.30
C CYS A 615 -1.02 17.94 -9.44
N ILE A 616 -0.98 16.69 -8.97
CA ILE A 616 -2.06 16.12 -8.14
C ILE A 616 -2.15 16.84 -6.79
N SER A 617 -1.04 16.99 -6.08
CA SER A 617 -1.02 17.67 -4.77
C SER A 617 -1.34 19.16 -4.88
N SER A 618 -0.85 19.83 -5.93
CA SER A 618 -1.16 21.24 -6.18
C SER A 618 -2.64 21.47 -6.52
N ALA A 619 -3.27 20.54 -7.25
CA ALA A 619 -4.71 20.57 -7.49
C ALA A 619 -5.50 20.42 -6.17
N HIS A 620 -5.06 19.56 -5.25
CA HIS A 620 -5.66 19.41 -3.93
C HIS A 620 -5.48 20.66 -3.07
N ALA A 621 -4.27 21.24 -3.06
CA ALA A 621 -4.00 22.51 -2.40
C ALA A 621 -4.90 23.63 -2.92
N PHE A 622 -5.09 23.71 -4.24
CA PHE A 622 -5.97 24.67 -4.88
C PHE A 622 -7.44 24.48 -4.48
N ALA A 623 -7.91 23.24 -4.47
CA ALA A 623 -9.28 22.93 -4.05
C ALA A 623 -9.53 23.27 -2.57
N ALA A 624 -8.51 23.04 -1.72
CA ALA A 624 -8.59 23.34 -0.29
C ALA A 624 -8.49 24.85 0.02
N ARG A 625 -7.69 25.62 -0.73
CA ARG A 625 -7.34 27.02 -0.40
C ARG A 625 -7.34 27.94 -1.63
N ARG A 626 -8.51 28.08 -2.25
CA ARG A 626 -8.73 29.04 -3.38
C ARG A 626 -8.55 30.52 -3.00
N ASP A 627 -8.59 30.83 -1.72
CA ASP A 627 -8.30 32.16 -1.20
C ASP A 627 -6.80 32.53 -1.26
N LEU A 628 -5.93 31.52 -1.23
CA LEU A 628 -4.48 31.69 -1.37
C LEU A 628 -4.00 31.54 -2.81
N LEU A 629 -4.53 30.55 -3.52
CA LEU A 629 -4.07 30.12 -4.83
C LEU A 629 -4.99 30.68 -5.92
N ALA A 630 -4.43 31.50 -6.79
CA ALA A 630 -5.19 32.11 -7.89
C ALA A 630 -5.37 31.14 -9.07
N LYS A 631 -4.36 30.31 -9.34
CA LYS A 631 -4.29 29.41 -10.49
C LYS A 631 -3.30 28.28 -10.25
N VAL A 632 -3.53 27.13 -10.90
CA VAL A 632 -2.56 26.03 -10.99
C VAL A 632 -2.40 25.64 -12.45
N ASP A 633 -1.18 25.77 -12.98
CA ASP A 633 -0.80 25.29 -14.29
C ASP A 633 -0.04 23.98 -14.15
N CYS A 634 -0.54 22.92 -14.77
CA CYS A 634 0.02 21.57 -14.71
C CYS A 634 0.79 21.22 -15.97
N PHE A 635 2.03 20.75 -15.81
CA PHE A 635 2.91 20.31 -16.90
C PHE A 635 3.31 18.85 -16.69
N HIS A 636 3.26 18.04 -17.75
CA HIS A 636 3.57 16.61 -17.68
C HIS A 636 2.78 15.88 -16.59
N ALA A 637 1.55 16.28 -16.39
CA ALA A 637 0.68 15.75 -15.37
C ALA A 637 0.41 14.24 -15.58
N PRO A 638 0.26 13.46 -14.49
CA PRO A 638 -0.24 12.10 -14.58
C PRO A 638 -1.62 12.04 -15.22
N LYS A 639 -1.96 10.89 -15.80
CA LYS A 639 -3.30 10.65 -16.32
C LYS A 639 -4.36 10.79 -15.21
N PRO A 640 -5.62 11.14 -15.58
CA PRO A 640 -6.74 11.06 -14.66
C PRO A 640 -6.85 9.67 -14.03
N TRP A 641 -7.18 9.61 -12.75
CA TRP A 641 -7.31 8.34 -12.03
C TRP A 641 -8.37 7.40 -12.64
N ALA A 642 -9.51 7.98 -13.06
CA ALA A 642 -10.56 7.22 -13.73
C ALA A 642 -10.09 6.60 -15.05
N GLU A 643 -9.22 7.28 -15.79
CA GLU A 643 -8.60 6.73 -17.01
C GLU A 643 -7.67 5.56 -16.68
N SER A 644 -6.84 5.72 -15.63
CA SER A 644 -5.94 4.66 -15.17
C SER A 644 -6.70 3.41 -14.72
N VAL A 645 -7.85 3.55 -14.05
CA VAL A 645 -8.71 2.42 -13.68
C VAL A 645 -9.29 1.74 -14.93
N ARG A 646 -9.85 2.53 -15.90
CA ARG A 646 -10.40 1.95 -17.14
C ARG A 646 -9.37 1.16 -17.95
N ASN A 647 -8.14 1.65 -17.98
CA ASN A 647 -7.05 1.04 -18.75
C ASN A 647 -6.24 0.03 -17.93
N SER A 648 -6.57 -0.16 -16.65
CA SER A 648 -5.81 -0.98 -15.69
C SER A 648 -4.32 -0.61 -15.68
N GLU A 649 -4.00 0.68 -15.65
CA GLU A 649 -2.63 1.21 -15.68
C GLU A 649 -1.99 1.23 -14.30
N ILE A 650 -0.66 1.34 -14.26
CA ILE A 650 0.09 1.48 -13.02
C ILE A 650 -0.07 2.92 -12.50
N VAL A 651 -0.57 3.07 -11.29
CA VAL A 651 -0.56 4.33 -10.55
C VAL A 651 0.44 4.18 -9.40
N PRO A 652 1.47 5.06 -9.32
CA PRO A 652 2.36 5.10 -8.16
C PRO A 652 1.55 5.30 -6.87
N PHE A 653 1.87 4.55 -5.82
CA PHE A 653 1.09 4.60 -4.57
C PHE A 653 1.15 6.00 -3.92
N ALA A 654 2.26 6.72 -4.11
CA ALA A 654 2.41 8.11 -3.69
C ALA A 654 1.41 9.08 -4.36
N ASN A 655 0.77 8.68 -5.45
CA ASN A 655 -0.28 9.46 -6.15
C ASN A 655 -1.70 9.06 -5.75
N VAL A 656 -1.86 8.12 -4.84
CA VAL A 656 -3.16 7.59 -4.43
C VAL A 656 -3.75 8.43 -3.30
N VAL A 657 -5.04 8.76 -3.44
CA VAL A 657 -5.89 9.26 -2.37
C VAL A 657 -7.03 8.28 -2.19
N HIS A 658 -7.08 7.63 -1.02
CA HIS A 658 -8.04 6.56 -0.76
C HIS A 658 -9.49 7.02 -0.90
N GLY A 659 -10.25 6.33 -1.75
CA GLY A 659 -11.66 6.62 -2.01
C GLY A 659 -11.92 7.91 -2.78
N ALA A 660 -10.91 8.54 -3.39
CA ALA A 660 -11.09 9.79 -4.11
C ALA A 660 -12.12 9.69 -5.24
N LEU A 661 -12.09 8.62 -6.02
CA LEU A 661 -13.00 8.42 -7.16
C LEU A 661 -14.46 8.21 -6.76
N LEU A 662 -14.76 8.05 -5.48
CA LEU A 662 -16.12 8.08 -4.95
C LEU A 662 -16.70 9.51 -4.90
N ASP A 663 -15.83 10.53 -4.83
CA ASP A 663 -16.21 11.93 -4.69
C ASP A 663 -15.76 12.79 -5.89
N TYR A 664 -14.54 12.57 -6.42
CA TYR A 664 -13.93 13.38 -7.49
C TYR A 664 -12.79 12.63 -8.19
N ASP A 665 -12.39 13.08 -9.38
CA ASP A 665 -11.09 12.78 -9.98
C ASP A 665 -10.18 14.00 -9.84
N TRP A 666 -8.84 13.82 -9.76
CA TRP A 666 -7.93 14.93 -9.49
C TRP A 666 -8.04 16.11 -10.51
N PRO A 667 -8.28 15.90 -11.82
CA PRO A 667 -8.43 17.03 -12.75
C PRO A 667 -9.70 17.84 -12.52
N ASP A 668 -10.72 17.26 -11.86
CA ASP A 668 -11.95 17.97 -11.53
C ASP A 668 -11.68 19.11 -10.54
N LEU A 669 -10.62 18.98 -9.73
CA LEU A 669 -10.21 19.96 -8.72
C LEU A 669 -9.74 21.30 -9.33
N LEU A 670 -9.29 21.27 -10.58
CA LEU A 670 -8.85 22.44 -11.34
C LEU A 670 -10.02 23.13 -12.08
N LYS A 671 -11.20 22.50 -12.18
CA LYS A 671 -12.38 23.04 -12.84
C LYS A 671 -13.11 24.07 -11.96
N GLY A 672 -13.84 24.97 -12.59
CA GLY A 672 -14.72 25.93 -11.91
C GLY A 672 -14.16 27.36 -11.79
N MET A 673 -13.25 27.75 -12.70
CA MET A 673 -12.79 29.12 -12.88
C MET A 673 -12.90 29.66 -14.34
N GLU A 674 -13.53 28.94 -15.24
CA GLU A 674 -13.91 29.51 -16.55
C GLU A 674 -15.28 30.17 -16.40
N GLY A 675 -15.30 31.46 -16.00
CA GLY A 675 -16.53 32.22 -15.98
C GLY A 675 -16.65 33.19 -14.80
N LYS A 676 -15.78 34.21 -14.71
CA LYS A 676 -16.08 35.55 -14.25
C LYS A 676 -15.37 36.59 -15.12
#